data_f8117e8c9f8a5e1be9c2838922e0e729
#
_entry.id   f8117e8c9f8a5e1be9c2838922e0e729
#
_cell.length_a   1.000
_cell.length_b   1.000
_cell.length_c   1.000
_cell.angle_alpha   90.00
_cell.angle_beta   90.00
_cell.angle_gamma   90.00
#
_symmetry.space_group_name_H-M   'P 1'
#
loop_
_entity.id
_entity.type
_entity.pdbx_description
1 polymer ?
#
loop_
_entity_poly.entity_id
_entity_poly.type
_entity_poly.pdbx_seq_one_letter_code
_entity_poly.pdbx_strand_id
1 'polypeptide(L)'
;MYNKKRSGMRTWRRCLLASSFLIASSTAFAESDISGTVVDAKGTPLAGVVVRVEGSKKGTITDGNGRYYIDATPSQRLQFSFLGFTSQTVKAGQSSQVVLQEDDKTLSEVVVVGYGTMRRKDVTSSITTLKQDDLNLGVVTTPGELLQGKVPGLVVTTTADPNGEPSVTLRGASTLRTGEAMQPYYIVDGVPGVDLSLISPDDIESIDVLRDATATAIYGSKAANGVIIVTTKKGHNGTARIGYRGYAAIESVSKDLGLASATDLRDYAKTNNFTLPDDKCADTNWQKEVERMGFSHNHNLSVSGGTNKSSYNVSLNYLNHKGVIKGTDKERFSARALAQSKVIHDRLSLALGVNYSRTESNDVPSGGDWGEGVTDAMAYYSPTQPVRNEDGSWFSSSSVTHYYNPVSMINEDIMNYVKKRLQVTGKADLNIMKGLTWSAQFSYSDRQNITSIYHSTQSQITQSNGQATRSTYFSDKKVFETYANYQANIGDDHRLGFMAGYSWEESNQDDGFGLTVKDFYNDNLKYYDLTFANKIDGIDAVESGNLSTLRMISFYGRANYSFADKYSLQATLRRDGSSAFGKNNRWATFPSVSAAWRLSEESFIKKLNVFDNLSLHVGYGVSGNSLGFDAFTALQTYAATGWFQYTDSKGQTSNMHTIGATNNSNPNLKWERTGMFNIGVDFGFFGGRLSGTVEYYDKRTSDLIYYYPVSTNRYAFGTMTANVGDISNKGVELSIHAVPVMTKDFKWSTALNLSHNSNKVVKLSNQTFSVNYINEADCMITGNNGVCVQRIMEGSPIGQFYTYEWAGYDDNGVSQFYVHDPATGERTGETTTKPQDTDRVKTGSAQPKLTYGWNNTLSYKRWSLNAFFQGVVGNKIFNALRAQGNCVSLISQGKNVLKECLTDQRYGDVNSQAPSDRWIENGSYLRLSTLTLAYDFGKISDWVSGLSIYATCDNVFTITGYKGTDPEVDLGGLTPGIQWRNMYYPHTRTFMMGVKVNF
;
A
#
# COMPACT_ATOMS: atom_id res chain seq x y z
N MET A 1 -24.83 33.36 29.54
CA MET A 1 -26.26 33.15 29.36
C MET A 1 -26.70 33.91 28.14
N TYR A 2 -27.30 33.25 27.21
CA TYR A 2 -27.94 33.81 26.01
C TYR A 2 -27.19 34.95 25.27
N ASN A 3 -26.48 34.63 24.25
CA ASN A 3 -26.31 35.30 22.96
C ASN A 3 -24.95 35.00 22.29
N LYS A 4 -24.88 33.89 21.62
CA LYS A 4 -23.86 33.66 20.57
C LYS A 4 -24.25 32.49 19.62
N LYS A 5 -25.43 32.63 18.99
CA LYS A 5 -25.82 31.76 17.87
C LYS A 5 -26.43 32.59 16.74
N ARG A 6 -25.60 33.35 16.01
CA ARG A 6 -25.99 34.01 14.74
C ARG A 6 -24.85 34.50 13.87
N SER A 7 -23.66 33.91 13.90
CA SER A 7 -22.59 34.29 12.95
C SER A 7 -22.19 33.21 11.94
N GLY A 8 -22.61 31.96 12.08
CA GLY A 8 -22.26 30.87 11.20
C GLY A 8 -23.03 30.78 9.87
N MET A 9 -24.18 31.41 9.76
CA MET A 9 -25.06 31.24 8.60
C MET A 9 -24.91 32.32 7.50
N ARG A 10 -24.12 33.37 7.74
CA ARG A 10 -23.88 34.43 6.74
C ARG A 10 -22.69 34.16 5.81
N THR A 11 -21.77 33.30 6.19
CA THR A 11 -20.61 32.92 5.36
C THR A 11 -20.96 31.90 4.27
N TRP A 12 -21.90 31.01 4.53
CA TRP A 12 -22.33 30.00 3.54
C TRP A 12 -23.17 30.60 2.38
N ARG A 13 -23.91 31.67 2.64
CA ARG A 13 -24.68 32.35 1.57
C ARG A 13 -23.82 33.14 0.59
N ARG A 14 -22.59 33.51 0.95
CA ARG A 14 -21.68 34.21 0.03
C ARG A 14 -20.86 33.26 -0.87
N CYS A 15 -20.68 32.00 -0.50
CA CYS A 15 -20.05 31.00 -1.35
C CYS A 15 -21.01 30.42 -2.39
N LEU A 16 -22.32 30.39 -2.14
CA LEU A 16 -23.33 29.89 -3.11
C LEU A 16 -23.66 30.90 -4.23
N LEU A 17 -23.32 32.17 -4.09
CA LEU A 17 -23.52 33.19 -5.13
C LEU A 17 -22.34 33.31 -6.11
N ALA A 18 -21.19 32.70 -5.83
CA ALA A 18 -20.05 32.66 -6.75
C ALA A 18 -20.12 31.51 -7.77
N SER A 19 -20.98 30.51 -7.55
CA SER A 19 -21.18 29.37 -8.45
C SER A 19 -22.28 29.56 -9.49
N SER A 20 -23.04 30.66 -9.43
CA SER A 20 -24.19 30.90 -10.33
C SER A 20 -23.87 31.74 -11.56
N PHE A 21 -22.62 32.15 -11.78
CA PHE A 21 -22.26 33.05 -12.91
C PHE A 21 -21.54 32.37 -14.08
N LEU A 22 -21.55 31.04 -14.18
CA LEU A 22 -20.87 30.29 -15.25
C LEU A 22 -21.79 29.53 -16.22
N ILE A 23 -23.06 29.84 -16.24
CA ILE A 23 -23.99 29.23 -17.22
C ILE A 23 -24.76 30.34 -17.95
N ALA A 24 -24.16 30.94 -18.97
CA ALA A 24 -24.82 31.51 -20.12
C ALA A 24 -23.80 31.95 -21.17
N SER A 25 -23.47 31.07 -22.10
CA SER A 25 -23.05 31.47 -23.42
C SER A 25 -23.73 30.56 -24.44
N SER A 26 -24.80 31.04 -25.01
CA SER A 26 -25.51 30.48 -26.14
C SER A 26 -24.62 30.50 -27.38
N THR A 27 -24.49 29.34 -28.00
CA THR A 27 -23.81 29.14 -29.28
C THR A 27 -24.72 29.57 -30.44
N ALA A 28 -24.24 30.53 -31.19
CA ALA A 28 -24.78 30.76 -32.53
C ALA A 28 -24.15 29.75 -33.50
N PHE A 29 -24.96 28.89 -34.10
CA PHE A 29 -24.55 27.98 -35.16
C PHE A 29 -24.60 28.72 -36.48
N ALA A 30 -23.51 28.64 -37.25
CA ALA A 30 -23.52 28.98 -38.66
C ALA A 30 -24.01 27.76 -39.44
N GLU A 31 -24.95 27.96 -40.35
CA GLU A 31 -25.39 26.93 -41.29
C GLU A 31 -24.21 26.49 -42.16
N SER A 32 -23.95 25.17 -42.20
CA SER A 32 -22.92 24.54 -43.02
C SER A 32 -23.59 23.59 -44.02
N ASP A 33 -23.09 23.54 -45.25
CA ASP A 33 -23.72 22.79 -46.34
C ASP A 33 -23.64 21.25 -46.23
N ILE A 34 -22.66 20.73 -45.43
CA ILE A 34 -22.44 19.29 -45.27
C ILE A 34 -22.58 18.89 -43.81
N SER A 35 -23.36 17.83 -43.56
CA SER A 35 -23.49 17.24 -42.21
C SER A 35 -23.40 15.73 -42.28
N GLY A 36 -22.96 15.13 -41.16
CA GLY A 36 -22.87 13.68 -41.05
C GLY A 36 -22.65 13.24 -39.59
N THR A 37 -22.51 11.96 -39.39
CA THR A 37 -22.16 11.35 -38.08
C THR A 37 -20.88 10.56 -38.16
N VAL A 38 -20.09 10.58 -37.09
CA VAL A 38 -18.88 9.79 -36.95
C VAL A 38 -19.11 8.78 -35.83
N VAL A 39 -18.87 7.52 -36.14
CA VAL A 39 -19.03 6.41 -35.18
C VAL A 39 -17.77 5.55 -35.15
N ASP A 40 -17.62 4.76 -34.08
CA ASP A 40 -16.61 3.70 -34.01
C ASP A 40 -17.04 2.44 -34.80
N ALA A 41 -16.18 1.41 -34.83
CA ALA A 41 -16.47 0.14 -35.49
C ALA A 41 -17.66 -0.63 -34.86
N LYS A 42 -18.07 -0.26 -33.64
CA LYS A 42 -19.23 -0.82 -32.93
C LYS A 42 -20.51 0.00 -33.14
N GLY A 43 -20.42 1.12 -33.90
CA GLY A 43 -21.53 2.01 -34.12
C GLY A 43 -21.80 3.04 -33.03
N THR A 44 -20.87 3.19 -32.06
CA THR A 44 -20.99 4.17 -30.99
C THR A 44 -20.60 5.56 -31.51
N PRO A 45 -21.42 6.62 -31.30
CA PRO A 45 -21.09 7.96 -31.72
C PRO A 45 -19.82 8.50 -31.12
N LEU A 46 -18.92 9.06 -31.90
CA LEU A 46 -17.65 9.64 -31.46
C LEU A 46 -17.78 11.17 -31.36
N ALA A 47 -17.81 11.67 -30.13
CA ALA A 47 -17.80 13.10 -29.84
C ALA A 47 -16.36 13.65 -29.87
N GLY A 48 -16.16 14.86 -30.39
CA GLY A 48 -14.86 15.51 -30.41
C GLY A 48 -13.94 15.12 -31.57
N VAL A 49 -14.43 14.39 -32.57
CA VAL A 49 -13.68 14.11 -33.80
C VAL A 49 -13.46 15.41 -34.57
N VAL A 50 -12.20 15.71 -34.87
CA VAL A 50 -11.84 16.87 -35.68
C VAL A 50 -12.11 16.54 -37.14
N VAL A 51 -12.95 17.33 -37.79
CA VAL A 51 -13.30 17.23 -39.22
C VAL A 51 -12.73 18.44 -39.93
N ARG A 52 -11.83 18.24 -40.89
CA ARG A 52 -11.19 19.32 -41.66
C ARG A 52 -11.38 19.11 -43.16
N VAL A 53 -11.55 20.20 -43.89
CA VAL A 53 -11.45 20.17 -45.35
C VAL A 53 -9.97 20.05 -45.73
N GLU A 54 -9.61 19.00 -46.47
CA GLU A 54 -8.24 18.74 -46.90
C GLU A 54 -7.66 19.91 -47.69
N GLY A 55 -6.49 20.39 -47.28
CA GLY A 55 -5.85 21.56 -47.89
C GLY A 55 -6.40 22.93 -47.45
N SER A 56 -7.34 22.99 -46.48
CA SER A 56 -7.99 24.22 -46.04
C SER A 56 -7.83 24.42 -44.53
N LYS A 57 -7.99 25.66 -44.05
CA LYS A 57 -8.10 25.96 -42.62
C LYS A 57 -9.50 25.76 -42.03
N LYS A 58 -10.50 25.43 -42.88
CA LYS A 58 -11.86 25.17 -42.44
C LYS A 58 -11.94 23.82 -41.72
N GLY A 59 -12.55 23.79 -40.55
CA GLY A 59 -12.76 22.57 -39.78
C GLY A 59 -13.83 22.74 -38.70
N THR A 60 -14.35 21.63 -38.24
CA THR A 60 -15.36 21.54 -37.18
C THR A 60 -15.04 20.36 -36.29
N ILE A 61 -15.84 20.16 -35.23
CA ILE A 61 -15.69 19.05 -34.28
C ILE A 61 -17.07 18.40 -34.11
N THR A 62 -17.10 17.07 -34.00
CA THR A 62 -18.37 16.34 -33.76
C THR A 62 -18.93 16.66 -32.36
N ASP A 63 -20.24 16.78 -32.28
CA ASP A 63 -21.00 16.96 -31.03
C ASP A 63 -21.09 15.67 -30.19
N GLY A 64 -21.80 15.71 -29.03
CA GLY A 64 -21.99 14.58 -28.13
C GLY A 64 -22.68 13.35 -28.75
N ASN A 65 -23.35 13.51 -29.92
CA ASN A 65 -23.97 12.44 -30.66
C ASN A 65 -23.16 12.04 -31.90
N GLY A 66 -21.88 12.48 -31.98
CA GLY A 66 -21.02 12.21 -33.12
C GLY A 66 -21.36 13.01 -34.38
N ARG A 67 -22.26 14.01 -34.34
CA ARG A 67 -22.68 14.79 -35.47
C ARG A 67 -21.75 15.95 -35.74
N TYR A 68 -21.47 16.23 -36.99
CA TYR A 68 -20.72 17.38 -37.41
C TYR A 68 -21.47 18.16 -38.54
N TYR A 69 -21.15 19.44 -38.60
CA TYR A 69 -21.60 20.36 -39.62
C TYR A 69 -20.41 21.14 -40.13
N ILE A 70 -20.16 21.16 -41.42
CA ILE A 70 -19.00 21.83 -42.01
C ILE A 70 -19.38 22.47 -43.36
N ASP A 71 -18.93 23.70 -43.56
CA ASP A 71 -19.06 24.40 -44.84
C ASP A 71 -18.04 23.82 -45.83
N ALA A 72 -18.51 22.93 -46.68
CA ALA A 72 -17.73 22.24 -47.69
C ALA A 72 -18.61 21.85 -48.88
N THR A 73 -18.01 21.82 -50.09
CA THR A 73 -18.70 21.30 -51.26
C THR A 73 -18.63 19.76 -51.33
N PRO A 74 -19.62 19.07 -51.95
CA PRO A 74 -19.64 17.60 -52.02
C PRO A 74 -18.42 16.96 -52.70
N SER A 75 -17.70 17.70 -53.53
CA SER A 75 -16.50 17.26 -54.25
C SER A 75 -15.20 17.35 -53.39
N GLN A 76 -15.23 18.14 -52.33
CA GLN A 76 -14.08 18.28 -51.42
C GLN A 76 -13.89 17.03 -50.59
N ARG A 77 -12.65 16.84 -50.07
CA ARG A 77 -12.31 15.75 -49.16
C ARG A 77 -12.31 16.28 -47.75
N LEU A 78 -12.96 15.53 -46.85
CA LEU A 78 -12.97 15.78 -45.42
C LEU A 78 -12.03 14.78 -44.74
N GLN A 79 -11.11 15.28 -43.97
CA GLN A 79 -10.24 14.49 -43.11
C GLN A 79 -10.84 14.45 -41.72
N PHE A 80 -11.06 13.23 -41.23
CA PHE A 80 -11.55 12.93 -39.88
C PHE A 80 -10.37 12.44 -39.05
N SER A 81 -10.12 13.09 -37.95
CA SER A 81 -9.07 12.69 -37.03
C SER A 81 -9.58 12.73 -35.58
N PHE A 82 -9.30 11.66 -34.85
CA PHE A 82 -9.68 11.54 -33.46
C PHE A 82 -8.57 10.80 -32.71
N LEU A 83 -8.31 11.17 -31.46
CA LEU A 83 -7.26 10.55 -30.66
C LEU A 83 -7.63 9.07 -30.41
N GLY A 84 -6.72 8.16 -30.77
CA GLY A 84 -6.96 6.71 -30.65
C GLY A 84 -7.64 6.07 -31.87
N PHE A 85 -7.84 6.80 -32.96
CA PHE A 85 -8.43 6.30 -34.19
C PHE A 85 -7.58 6.62 -35.42
N THR A 86 -7.57 5.71 -36.37
CA THR A 86 -6.89 5.94 -37.67
C THR A 86 -7.58 7.06 -38.40
N SER A 87 -6.82 8.09 -38.76
CA SER A 87 -7.36 9.23 -39.55
C SER A 87 -7.86 8.74 -40.90
N GLN A 88 -9.10 9.12 -41.24
CA GLN A 88 -9.74 8.74 -42.50
C GLN A 88 -10.09 9.97 -43.35
N THR A 89 -9.88 9.88 -44.67
CA THR A 89 -10.25 10.93 -45.60
C THR A 89 -11.35 10.44 -46.52
N VAL A 90 -12.50 11.11 -46.51
CA VAL A 90 -13.72 10.74 -47.27
C VAL A 90 -14.17 11.93 -48.09
N LYS A 91 -14.76 11.71 -49.28
CA LYS A 91 -15.39 12.80 -50.02
C LYS A 91 -16.60 13.35 -49.25
N ALA A 92 -16.74 14.66 -49.18
CA ALA A 92 -17.80 15.31 -48.41
C ALA A 92 -19.21 14.84 -48.77
N GLY A 93 -19.49 14.58 -50.05
CA GLY A 93 -20.75 13.99 -50.49
C GLY A 93 -20.99 12.53 -50.09
N GLN A 94 -20.02 11.86 -49.54
CA GLN A 94 -20.09 10.46 -49.05
C GLN A 94 -19.86 10.35 -47.55
N SER A 95 -19.92 11.45 -46.83
CA SER A 95 -19.53 11.53 -45.40
C SER A 95 -20.74 11.54 -44.45
N SER A 96 -21.93 11.13 -44.88
CA SER A 96 -23.14 11.09 -44.04
C SER A 96 -22.98 10.18 -42.81
N GLN A 97 -22.19 9.11 -42.93
CA GLN A 97 -21.74 8.30 -41.82
C GLN A 97 -20.32 7.85 -42.05
N VAL A 98 -19.40 8.20 -41.11
CA VAL A 98 -17.99 7.84 -41.17
C VAL A 98 -17.69 6.93 -40.02
N VAL A 99 -17.16 5.74 -40.30
CA VAL A 99 -16.75 4.78 -39.31
C VAL A 99 -15.23 4.89 -39.12
N LEU A 100 -14.78 5.40 -37.99
CA LEU A 100 -13.36 5.40 -37.66
C LEU A 100 -12.96 4.06 -37.01
N GLN A 101 -11.85 3.52 -37.50
CA GLN A 101 -11.25 2.33 -36.91
C GLN A 101 -10.35 2.75 -35.76
N GLU A 102 -10.42 2.06 -34.61
CA GLU A 102 -9.46 2.22 -33.52
C GLU A 102 -8.06 1.97 -34.06
N ASP A 103 -7.14 2.89 -33.79
CA ASP A 103 -5.76 2.76 -34.22
C ASP A 103 -4.97 2.05 -33.14
N ASP A 104 -4.89 0.73 -33.21
CA ASP A 104 -4.06 -0.10 -32.35
C ASP A 104 -2.54 0.25 -32.45
N LYS A 105 -2.17 1.10 -33.42
CA LYS A 105 -0.76 1.49 -33.64
C LYS A 105 -0.40 2.91 -33.20
N THR A 106 -1.37 3.78 -32.91
CA THR A 106 -1.11 5.21 -32.65
C THR A 106 -1.69 5.77 -31.36
N LEU A 107 -1.93 5.00 -30.36
CA LEU A 107 -1.76 5.52 -29.02
C LEU A 107 -0.25 5.69 -28.85
N SER A 108 0.27 6.89 -29.10
CA SER A 108 1.53 7.32 -28.52
C SER A 108 1.28 7.32 -27.02
N GLU A 109 1.41 6.14 -26.44
CA GLU A 109 1.20 5.91 -25.01
C GLU A 109 2.10 6.89 -24.26
N VAL A 110 1.46 7.87 -23.63
CA VAL A 110 2.13 8.89 -22.86
C VAL A 110 2.26 8.35 -21.44
N VAL A 111 3.47 8.25 -20.95
CA VAL A 111 3.77 7.80 -19.60
C VAL A 111 3.99 9.03 -18.73
N VAL A 112 3.45 9.02 -17.53
CA VAL A 112 3.72 10.08 -16.54
C VAL A 112 5.11 9.86 -15.97
N VAL A 113 5.99 10.83 -16.20
CA VAL A 113 7.38 10.80 -15.74
C VAL A 113 7.64 12.07 -14.94
N GLY A 114 7.54 12.03 -13.68
CA GLY A 114 7.80 13.13 -12.75
C GLY A 114 7.76 14.54 -13.34
N TYR A 115 6.88 15.39 -12.90
CA TYR A 115 6.69 16.79 -13.37
C TYR A 115 6.41 16.93 -14.88
N GLY A 116 5.80 15.91 -15.50
CA GLY A 116 5.44 15.95 -16.92
C GLY A 116 5.09 14.57 -17.49
N THR A 117 4.83 14.55 -18.77
CA THR A 117 4.53 13.35 -19.54
C THR A 117 5.56 13.19 -20.66
N MET A 118 5.95 11.95 -20.94
CA MET A 118 6.82 11.59 -22.05
C MET A 118 6.14 10.55 -22.95
N ARG A 119 6.47 10.56 -24.24
CA ARG A 119 6.03 9.45 -25.09
C ARG A 119 6.76 8.19 -24.66
N ARG A 120 6.03 7.07 -24.58
CA ARG A 120 6.62 5.80 -24.16
C ARG A 120 7.89 5.43 -24.92
N LYS A 121 7.94 5.76 -26.22
CA LYS A 121 9.12 5.53 -27.07
C LYS A 121 10.35 6.37 -26.71
N ASP A 122 10.20 7.45 -25.97
CA ASP A 122 11.29 8.32 -25.53
C ASP A 122 11.74 8.02 -24.08
N VAL A 123 11.04 7.09 -23.40
CA VAL A 123 11.36 6.69 -22.03
C VAL A 123 12.62 5.84 -22.01
N THR A 124 13.60 6.23 -21.21
CA THR A 124 14.89 5.57 -21.06
C THR A 124 15.01 4.74 -19.78
N SER A 125 13.91 4.62 -19.03
CA SER A 125 13.85 4.07 -17.67
C SER A 125 12.75 3.01 -17.54
N SER A 126 12.84 2.20 -16.49
CA SER A 126 11.89 1.11 -16.21
C SER A 126 10.61 1.64 -15.55
N ILE A 127 9.54 1.72 -16.32
CA ILE A 127 8.21 2.17 -15.86
C ILE A 127 7.17 1.13 -16.28
N THR A 128 6.37 0.68 -15.31
CA THR A 128 5.20 -0.17 -15.58
C THR A 128 3.93 0.67 -15.40
N THR A 129 3.15 0.79 -16.45
CA THR A 129 1.85 1.47 -16.44
C THR A 129 0.74 0.44 -16.39
N LEU A 130 -0.14 0.55 -15.43
CA LEU A 130 -1.36 -0.23 -15.29
C LEU A 130 -2.56 0.69 -15.51
N LYS A 131 -3.42 0.36 -16.47
CA LYS A 131 -4.69 1.03 -16.70
C LYS A 131 -5.77 0.40 -15.84
N GLN A 132 -6.92 1.03 -15.74
CA GLN A 132 -8.04 0.56 -14.92
C GLN A 132 -8.41 -0.91 -15.18
N ASP A 133 -8.36 -1.37 -16.44
CA ASP A 133 -8.73 -2.73 -16.84
C ASP A 133 -7.65 -3.78 -16.45
N ASP A 134 -6.43 -3.35 -16.14
CA ASP A 134 -5.32 -4.20 -15.71
C ASP A 134 -5.30 -4.42 -14.19
N LEU A 135 -6.02 -3.57 -13.44
CA LEU A 135 -6.04 -3.57 -11.99
C LEU A 135 -6.84 -4.76 -11.45
N ASN A 136 -6.53 -5.19 -10.23
CA ASN A 136 -7.28 -6.25 -9.56
C ASN A 136 -8.72 -5.80 -9.29
N LEU A 137 -9.65 -6.71 -9.51
CA LEU A 137 -11.05 -6.57 -9.09
C LEU A 137 -11.22 -7.38 -7.79
N GLY A 138 -12.07 -6.91 -6.88
CA GLY A 138 -12.32 -7.56 -5.59
C GLY A 138 -12.81 -6.56 -4.56
N VAL A 139 -12.90 -6.96 -3.30
CA VAL A 139 -13.10 -6.05 -2.18
C VAL A 139 -11.77 -5.37 -1.91
N VAL A 140 -11.53 -4.25 -2.57
CA VAL A 140 -10.30 -3.48 -2.47
C VAL A 140 -10.55 -2.25 -1.61
N THR A 141 -9.85 -2.15 -0.51
CA THR A 141 -9.98 -1.04 0.44
C THR A 141 -8.98 0.08 0.19
N THR A 142 -7.81 -0.25 -0.37
CA THR A 142 -6.73 0.70 -0.67
C THR A 142 -6.17 0.50 -2.09
N PRO A 143 -5.67 1.57 -2.74
CA PRO A 143 -5.05 1.46 -4.07
C PRO A 143 -3.84 0.52 -4.12
N GLY A 144 -3.15 0.26 -3.00
CA GLY A 144 -2.01 -0.66 -2.95
C GLY A 144 -2.38 -2.10 -3.32
N GLU A 145 -3.54 -2.56 -2.90
CA GLU A 145 -4.04 -3.92 -3.16
C GLU A 145 -4.29 -4.17 -4.66
N LEU A 146 -4.60 -3.11 -5.43
CA LEU A 146 -4.80 -3.20 -6.88
C LEU A 146 -3.56 -3.67 -7.64
N LEU A 147 -2.37 -3.52 -7.05
CA LEU A 147 -1.08 -3.76 -7.67
C LEU A 147 -0.53 -5.18 -7.43
N GLN A 148 -1.15 -5.96 -6.55
CA GLN A 148 -0.67 -7.28 -6.16
C GLN A 148 -0.46 -8.18 -7.38
N GLY A 149 0.79 -8.65 -7.59
CA GLY A 149 1.20 -9.53 -8.69
C GLY A 149 1.16 -8.91 -10.09
N LYS A 150 0.81 -7.62 -10.23
CA LYS A 150 0.70 -6.93 -11.53
C LYS A 150 2.02 -6.30 -12.00
N VAL A 151 2.95 -6.06 -11.10
CA VAL A 151 4.24 -5.39 -11.39
C VAL A 151 5.37 -6.30 -10.96
N PRO A 152 6.33 -6.64 -11.86
CA PRO A 152 7.47 -7.45 -11.47
C PRO A 152 8.33 -6.69 -10.45
N GLY A 153 8.83 -7.40 -9.43
CA GLY A 153 9.64 -6.82 -8.36
C GLY A 153 8.84 -6.10 -7.27
N LEU A 154 7.54 -5.89 -7.46
CA LEU A 154 6.65 -5.34 -6.43
C LEU A 154 5.97 -6.50 -5.69
N VAL A 155 6.23 -6.60 -4.40
CA VAL A 155 5.57 -7.54 -3.50
C VAL A 155 4.54 -6.77 -2.68
N VAL A 156 3.30 -7.21 -2.76
CA VAL A 156 2.18 -6.68 -1.97
C VAL A 156 1.60 -7.83 -1.18
N THR A 157 1.64 -7.73 0.14
CA THR A 157 0.96 -8.67 1.04
C THR A 157 -0.32 -8.02 1.52
N THR A 158 -1.44 -8.68 1.29
CA THR A 158 -2.77 -8.20 1.68
C THR A 158 -3.20 -8.82 3.01
N THR A 159 -4.16 -8.20 3.66
CA THR A 159 -4.82 -8.73 4.86
C THR A 159 -6.33 -8.74 4.64
N ALA A 160 -7.01 -9.68 5.27
CA ALA A 160 -8.47 -9.73 5.31
C ALA A 160 -9.06 -8.86 6.43
N ASP A 161 -8.21 -8.28 7.28
CA ASP A 161 -8.62 -7.33 8.30
C ASP A 161 -9.13 -6.04 7.64
N PRO A 162 -10.39 -5.62 7.88
CA PRO A 162 -10.92 -4.38 7.33
C PRO A 162 -10.06 -3.15 7.66
N ASN A 163 -9.39 -3.17 8.81
CA ASN A 163 -8.60 -2.06 9.35
C ASN A 163 -7.11 -2.16 9.02
N GLY A 164 -6.67 -3.32 8.53
CA GLY A 164 -5.28 -3.58 8.15
C GLY A 164 -4.88 -2.82 6.88
N GLU A 165 -3.60 -2.47 6.81
CA GLU A 165 -3.00 -1.85 5.61
C GLU A 165 -2.11 -2.88 4.90
N PRO A 166 -2.09 -2.91 3.55
CA PRO A 166 -1.22 -3.82 2.82
C PRO A 166 0.26 -3.44 3.01
N SER A 167 1.11 -4.45 3.13
CA SER A 167 2.56 -4.25 3.07
C SER A 167 3.01 -4.19 1.60
N VAL A 168 3.74 -3.15 1.22
CA VAL A 168 4.19 -2.93 -0.16
C VAL A 168 5.70 -2.75 -0.18
N THR A 169 6.40 -3.64 -0.87
CA THR A 169 7.87 -3.60 -0.99
C THR A 169 8.30 -3.73 -2.45
N LEU A 170 9.21 -2.87 -2.91
CA LEU A 170 9.74 -2.90 -4.27
C LEU A 170 11.23 -3.26 -4.28
N ARG A 171 11.56 -4.36 -4.99
CA ARG A 171 12.95 -4.84 -5.16
C ARG A 171 13.66 -5.08 -3.82
N GLY A 172 12.94 -5.62 -2.84
CA GLY A 172 13.44 -6.03 -1.52
C GLY A 172 13.74 -4.89 -0.56
N ALA A 173 13.98 -5.26 0.70
CA ALA A 173 14.32 -4.32 1.76
C ALA A 173 15.66 -3.62 1.47
N SER A 174 15.69 -2.31 1.65
CA SER A 174 16.86 -1.46 1.37
C SER A 174 17.23 -0.51 2.51
N THR A 175 16.64 -0.67 3.68
CA THR A 175 16.94 0.09 4.90
C THR A 175 16.78 -0.81 6.11
N LEU A 176 17.35 -0.42 7.26
CA LEU A 176 17.13 -1.05 8.56
C LEU A 176 16.06 -0.32 9.38
N ARG A 177 15.33 0.60 8.77
CA ARG A 177 14.20 1.30 9.39
C ARG A 177 12.89 0.66 8.95
N THR A 178 11.86 0.78 9.76
CA THR A 178 10.52 0.20 9.51
C THR A 178 9.51 1.24 9.04
N GLY A 179 8.28 0.83 8.78
CA GLY A 179 7.17 1.71 8.42
C GLY A 179 7.36 2.41 7.08
N GLU A 180 7.07 3.71 7.02
CA GLU A 180 7.14 4.51 5.78
C GLU A 180 8.53 4.46 5.11
N ALA A 181 9.61 4.25 5.88
CA ALA A 181 10.97 4.18 5.36
C ALA A 181 11.20 3.02 4.37
N MET A 182 10.37 1.98 4.41
CA MET A 182 10.47 0.81 3.51
C MET A 182 9.49 0.85 2.35
N GLN A 183 8.47 1.70 2.41
CA GLN A 183 7.42 1.76 1.40
C GLN A 183 7.83 2.59 0.17
N PRO A 184 7.28 2.30 -1.02
CA PRO A 184 7.38 3.18 -2.17
C PRO A 184 6.75 4.55 -1.88
N TYR A 185 7.25 5.60 -2.54
CA TYR A 185 6.71 6.94 -2.39
C TYR A 185 5.50 7.15 -3.30
N TYR A 186 4.38 7.59 -2.74
CA TYR A 186 3.14 7.78 -3.48
C TYR A 186 2.96 9.21 -3.96
N ILE A 187 2.49 9.35 -5.20
CA ILE A 187 2.17 10.63 -5.83
C ILE A 187 0.79 10.50 -6.45
N VAL A 188 -0.11 11.42 -6.15
CA VAL A 188 -1.47 11.41 -6.70
C VAL A 188 -1.71 12.73 -7.46
N ASP A 189 -2.05 12.64 -8.74
CA ASP A 189 -2.29 13.78 -9.63
C ASP A 189 -1.15 14.83 -9.59
N GLY A 190 0.10 14.36 -9.41
CA GLY A 190 1.29 15.18 -9.31
C GLY A 190 1.56 15.75 -7.91
N VAL A 191 0.74 15.47 -6.91
CA VAL A 191 0.98 15.88 -5.51
C VAL A 191 1.77 14.79 -4.78
N PRO A 192 2.95 15.11 -4.24
CA PRO A 192 3.79 14.13 -3.57
C PRO A 192 3.38 13.85 -2.12
N GLY A 193 3.45 12.56 -1.70
CA GLY A 193 3.21 12.11 -0.34
C GLY A 193 1.74 12.21 0.10
N VAL A 194 0.84 11.90 -0.81
CA VAL A 194 -0.60 11.84 -0.55
C VAL A 194 -0.95 10.55 0.17
N ASP A 195 -1.82 10.65 1.17
CA ASP A 195 -2.41 9.50 1.83
C ASP A 195 -3.38 8.78 0.88
N LEU A 196 -3.07 7.52 0.55
CA LEU A 196 -3.89 6.74 -0.41
C LEU A 196 -5.31 6.49 0.07
N SER A 197 -5.59 6.60 1.38
CA SER A 197 -6.95 6.47 1.92
C SER A 197 -7.91 7.57 1.46
N LEU A 198 -7.37 8.68 0.92
CA LEU A 198 -8.13 9.75 0.27
C LEU A 198 -8.72 9.35 -1.07
N ILE A 199 -8.15 8.34 -1.73
CA ILE A 199 -8.50 8.00 -3.12
C ILE A 199 -9.27 6.70 -3.16
N SER A 200 -10.50 6.78 -3.66
CA SER A 200 -11.26 5.56 -3.95
C SER A 200 -10.60 4.80 -5.12
N PRO A 201 -10.45 3.47 -5.03
CA PRO A 201 -10.01 2.64 -6.16
C PRO A 201 -10.81 2.88 -7.44
N ASP A 202 -12.10 3.19 -7.33
CA ASP A 202 -12.98 3.50 -8.45
C ASP A 202 -12.64 4.80 -9.19
N ASP A 203 -11.94 5.73 -8.55
CA ASP A 203 -11.54 7.02 -9.13
C ASP A 203 -10.21 6.97 -9.88
N ILE A 204 -9.52 5.83 -9.87
CA ILE A 204 -8.22 5.66 -10.52
C ILE A 204 -8.39 5.45 -12.02
N GLU A 205 -7.61 6.18 -12.82
CA GLU A 205 -7.48 6.04 -14.27
C GLU A 205 -6.30 5.13 -14.63
N SER A 206 -5.13 5.39 -14.02
CA SER A 206 -3.91 4.60 -14.19
C SER A 206 -3.00 4.68 -12.98
N ILE A 207 -2.13 3.67 -12.86
CA ILE A 207 -1.03 3.65 -11.89
C ILE A 207 0.26 3.38 -12.66
N ASP A 208 1.24 4.29 -12.49
CA ASP A 208 2.58 4.15 -13.04
C ASP A 208 3.56 3.82 -11.92
N VAL A 209 4.26 2.69 -12.03
CA VAL A 209 5.25 2.26 -11.05
C VAL A 209 6.65 2.49 -11.62
N LEU A 210 7.39 3.43 -11.01
CA LEU A 210 8.76 3.79 -11.34
C LEU A 210 9.69 2.93 -10.49
N ARG A 211 10.40 2.00 -11.13
CA ARG A 211 11.17 0.96 -10.43
C ARG A 211 12.66 1.22 -10.36
N ASP A 212 13.21 2.03 -11.25
CA ASP A 212 14.64 2.31 -11.30
C ASP A 212 15.02 3.72 -10.80
N ALA A 213 16.29 3.90 -10.42
CA ALA A 213 16.77 5.15 -9.89
C ALA A 213 16.79 6.28 -10.95
N THR A 214 16.73 5.97 -12.25
CA THR A 214 16.74 7.00 -13.29
C THR A 214 15.35 7.61 -13.49
N ALA A 215 14.31 6.79 -13.35
CA ALA A 215 12.93 7.26 -13.30
C ALA A 215 12.62 8.03 -12.01
N THR A 216 13.19 7.58 -10.89
CA THR A 216 12.84 8.08 -9.56
C THR A 216 13.75 9.22 -9.06
N ALA A 217 14.93 9.46 -9.67
CA ALA A 217 15.89 10.49 -9.23
C ALA A 217 15.30 11.90 -9.16
N ILE A 218 14.31 12.22 -9.97
CA ILE A 218 13.62 13.51 -9.93
C ILE A 218 12.89 13.74 -8.60
N TYR A 219 12.57 12.66 -7.86
CA TYR A 219 11.96 12.68 -6.53
C TYR A 219 12.99 12.57 -5.40
N GLY A 220 14.27 12.36 -5.76
CA GLY A 220 15.47 12.49 -4.91
C GLY A 220 15.45 11.63 -3.66
N SER A 221 15.41 12.29 -2.52
CA SER A 221 15.54 11.68 -1.20
C SER A 221 14.34 10.85 -0.73
N LYS A 222 13.25 10.78 -1.47
CA LYS A 222 12.05 10.01 -1.11
C LYS A 222 11.87 8.75 -1.96
N ALA A 223 12.81 8.50 -2.87
CA ALA A 223 12.61 7.60 -3.98
C ALA A 223 13.44 6.30 -3.93
N ALA A 224 14.14 6.02 -2.83
CA ALA A 224 14.99 4.83 -2.68
C ALA A 224 14.23 3.51 -2.85
N ASN A 225 12.96 3.49 -2.45
CA ASN A 225 12.10 2.30 -2.54
C ASN A 225 11.16 2.33 -3.76
N GLY A 226 11.47 3.21 -4.75
CA GLY A 226 10.61 3.41 -5.91
C GLY A 226 9.52 4.45 -5.70
N VAL A 227 8.79 4.75 -6.78
CA VAL A 227 7.70 5.73 -6.77
C VAL A 227 6.48 5.14 -7.47
N ILE A 228 5.33 5.31 -6.86
CA ILE A 228 4.04 4.92 -7.43
C ILE A 228 3.23 6.18 -7.69
N ILE A 229 2.93 6.42 -8.97
CA ILE A 229 2.16 7.59 -9.42
C ILE A 229 0.75 7.12 -9.72
N VAL A 230 -0.22 7.65 -9.00
CA VAL A 230 -1.65 7.40 -9.21
C VAL A 230 -2.24 8.58 -9.98
N THR A 231 -2.77 8.30 -11.14
CA THR A 231 -3.53 9.27 -11.93
C THR A 231 -5.01 8.98 -11.77
N THR A 232 -5.77 9.99 -11.36
CA THR A 232 -7.21 9.86 -11.17
C THR A 232 -7.99 10.31 -12.40
N LYS A 233 -9.22 9.85 -12.52
CA LYS A 233 -10.12 10.20 -13.62
C LYS A 233 -10.36 11.70 -13.71
N LYS A 234 -10.26 12.21 -14.93
CA LYS A 234 -10.47 13.64 -15.27
C LYS A 234 -11.83 13.84 -15.92
N GLY A 235 -12.25 15.11 -16.00
CA GLY A 235 -13.40 15.47 -16.84
C GLY A 235 -13.08 15.28 -18.32
N HIS A 236 -14.09 14.97 -19.10
CA HIS A 236 -14.03 14.80 -20.56
C HIS A 236 -14.77 15.91 -21.29
N ASN A 237 -14.48 16.09 -22.56
CA ASN A 237 -15.24 17.00 -23.41
C ASN A 237 -16.61 16.39 -23.76
N GLY A 238 -17.65 17.19 -23.74
CA GLY A 238 -19.01 16.81 -24.09
C GLY A 238 -20.01 16.99 -22.94
N THR A 239 -21.19 16.46 -23.12
CA THR A 239 -22.27 16.48 -22.10
C THR A 239 -21.86 15.78 -20.83
N ALA A 240 -22.46 16.20 -19.72
CA ALA A 240 -22.26 15.53 -18.44
C ALA A 240 -22.62 14.05 -18.52
N ARG A 241 -21.75 13.19 -18.03
CA ARG A 241 -21.96 11.75 -17.87
C ARG A 241 -22.03 11.42 -16.38
N ILE A 242 -23.03 10.66 -16.03
CA ILE A 242 -23.19 10.13 -14.67
C ILE A 242 -22.78 8.67 -14.74
N GLY A 243 -21.87 8.27 -13.86
CA GLY A 243 -21.44 6.89 -13.69
C GLY A 243 -21.78 6.40 -12.29
N TYR A 244 -22.36 5.23 -12.19
CA TYR A 244 -22.53 4.52 -10.93
C TYR A 244 -21.81 3.19 -11.01
N ARG A 245 -21.05 2.87 -9.94
CA ARG A 245 -20.44 1.55 -9.72
C ARG A 245 -20.74 1.13 -8.29
N GLY A 246 -21.24 -0.09 -8.13
CA GLY A 246 -21.49 -0.62 -6.81
C GLY A 246 -21.29 -2.12 -6.77
N TYR A 247 -20.96 -2.64 -5.58
CA TYR A 247 -20.91 -4.06 -5.32
C TYR A 247 -21.39 -4.40 -3.92
N ALA A 248 -21.77 -5.66 -3.73
CA ALA A 248 -21.96 -6.30 -2.44
C ALA A 248 -21.14 -7.60 -2.42
N ALA A 249 -20.51 -7.89 -1.28
CA ALA A 249 -19.66 -9.05 -1.11
C ALA A 249 -19.94 -9.76 0.23
N ILE A 250 -19.77 -11.08 0.21
CA ILE A 250 -19.84 -11.96 1.38
C ILE A 250 -18.47 -12.61 1.55
N GLU A 251 -17.97 -12.60 2.77
CA GLU A 251 -16.66 -13.11 3.13
C GLU A 251 -16.79 -14.23 4.14
N SER A 252 -16.03 -15.30 3.97
CA SER A 252 -15.95 -16.43 4.91
C SER A 252 -14.51 -16.79 5.16
N VAL A 253 -14.20 -17.25 6.38
CA VAL A 253 -12.87 -17.76 6.71
C VAL A 253 -12.50 -18.88 5.75
N SER A 254 -11.29 -18.85 5.21
CA SER A 254 -10.84 -19.80 4.17
C SER A 254 -10.35 -21.13 4.73
N LYS A 255 -9.81 -21.13 5.94
CA LYS A 255 -9.28 -22.32 6.63
C LYS A 255 -9.31 -22.13 8.14
N ASP A 256 -9.87 -23.13 8.84
CA ASP A 256 -9.91 -23.17 10.30
C ASP A 256 -8.53 -23.44 10.92
N LEU A 257 -8.35 -23.04 12.18
CA LEU A 257 -7.09 -23.21 12.92
C LEU A 257 -6.75 -24.68 13.21
N GLY A 258 -7.75 -25.57 13.23
CA GLY A 258 -7.54 -26.98 13.58
C GLY A 258 -7.30 -27.19 15.09
N LEU A 259 -8.05 -26.47 15.93
CA LEU A 259 -7.98 -26.55 17.38
C LEU A 259 -8.54 -27.89 17.91
N ALA A 260 -8.04 -28.30 19.09
CA ALA A 260 -8.61 -29.43 19.80
C ALA A 260 -10.01 -29.09 20.34
N SER A 261 -10.94 -30.06 20.27
CA SER A 261 -12.24 -29.96 20.90
C SER A 261 -12.18 -30.31 22.39
N ALA A 262 -13.23 -30.00 23.14
CA ALA A 262 -13.33 -30.39 24.54
C ALA A 262 -13.22 -31.89 24.73
N THR A 263 -13.82 -32.69 23.82
CA THR A 263 -13.69 -34.15 23.83
C THR A 263 -12.25 -34.58 23.59
N ASP A 264 -11.55 -34.01 22.59
CA ASP A 264 -10.14 -34.36 22.31
C ASP A 264 -9.26 -34.10 23.55
N LEU A 265 -9.45 -32.97 24.27
CA LEU A 265 -8.69 -32.66 25.48
C LEU A 265 -9.00 -33.60 26.66
N ARG A 266 -10.29 -33.93 26.87
CA ARG A 266 -10.70 -34.86 27.93
C ARG A 266 -10.16 -36.27 27.69
N ASP A 267 -10.22 -36.75 26.45
CA ASP A 267 -9.67 -38.07 26.08
C ASP A 267 -8.16 -38.11 26.24
N TYR A 268 -7.47 -37.04 25.87
CA TYR A 268 -6.04 -36.91 26.05
C TYR A 268 -5.65 -36.89 27.54
N ALA A 269 -6.37 -36.12 28.37
CA ALA A 269 -6.14 -36.04 29.81
C ALA A 269 -6.36 -37.42 30.48
N LYS A 270 -7.42 -38.12 30.09
CA LYS A 270 -7.71 -39.49 30.58
C LYS A 270 -6.59 -40.47 30.20
N THR A 271 -6.11 -40.41 28.95
CA THR A 271 -5.07 -41.31 28.44
C THR A 271 -3.73 -41.07 29.15
N ASN A 272 -3.43 -39.82 29.49
CA ASN A 272 -2.17 -39.42 30.14
C ASN A 272 -2.32 -39.28 31.69
N ASN A 273 -3.47 -39.68 32.24
CA ASN A 273 -3.76 -39.77 33.67
C ASN A 273 -3.55 -38.43 34.45
N PHE A 274 -4.07 -37.34 33.91
CA PHE A 274 -4.11 -36.04 34.61
C PHE A 274 -5.53 -35.42 34.53
N THR A 275 -5.76 -34.40 35.38
CA THR A 275 -7.04 -33.68 35.42
C THR A 275 -6.91 -32.35 34.67
N LEU A 276 -7.88 -32.08 33.81
CA LEU A 276 -7.92 -30.76 33.10
C LEU A 276 -8.21 -29.63 34.10
N PRO A 277 -7.41 -28.58 34.11
CA PRO A 277 -7.68 -27.42 34.95
C PRO A 277 -9.00 -26.77 34.53
N ASP A 278 -9.81 -26.42 35.52
CA ASP A 278 -11.04 -25.62 35.35
C ASP A 278 -12.02 -26.17 34.28
N ASP A 279 -12.12 -27.50 34.14
CA ASP A 279 -13.11 -28.13 33.25
C ASP A 279 -14.52 -27.92 33.82
N LYS A 280 -15.35 -27.18 33.10
CA LYS A 280 -16.77 -26.90 33.43
C LYS A 280 -17.75 -27.75 32.64
N CYS A 281 -17.32 -28.86 32.06
CA CYS A 281 -18.12 -29.73 31.20
C CYS A 281 -18.70 -29.06 29.95
N ALA A 282 -18.21 -27.88 29.57
CA ALA A 282 -18.62 -27.21 28.33
C ALA A 282 -17.98 -27.86 27.10
N ASP A 283 -18.48 -27.53 25.93
CA ASP A 283 -17.91 -27.86 24.61
C ASP A 283 -18.03 -26.61 23.70
N THR A 284 -17.20 -25.63 24.01
CA THR A 284 -17.24 -24.31 23.34
C THR A 284 -16.28 -24.28 22.18
N ASN A 285 -16.79 -24.05 20.98
CA ASN A 285 -15.96 -23.75 19.81
C ASN A 285 -15.71 -22.24 19.75
N TRP A 286 -14.61 -21.78 20.37
CA TRP A 286 -14.28 -20.38 20.47
C TRP A 286 -14.11 -19.70 19.12
N GLN A 287 -13.62 -20.41 18.09
CA GLN A 287 -13.50 -19.87 16.75
C GLN A 287 -14.86 -19.50 16.17
N LYS A 288 -15.88 -20.36 16.31
CA LYS A 288 -17.25 -20.07 15.86
C LYS A 288 -17.93 -18.99 16.68
N GLU A 289 -17.61 -18.89 17.98
CA GLU A 289 -18.13 -17.82 18.83
C GLU A 289 -17.59 -16.44 18.46
N VAL A 290 -16.37 -16.34 17.98
CA VAL A 290 -15.67 -15.10 17.62
C VAL A 290 -15.92 -14.72 16.16
N GLU A 291 -15.96 -15.69 15.27
CA GLU A 291 -16.08 -15.47 13.83
C GLU A 291 -17.53 -15.25 13.37
N ARG A 292 -17.67 -14.62 12.23
CA ARG A 292 -18.94 -14.43 11.51
C ARG A 292 -18.70 -14.46 10.00
N MET A 293 -19.75 -14.54 9.21
CA MET A 293 -19.68 -14.18 7.81
C MET A 293 -19.51 -12.64 7.70
N GLY A 294 -18.46 -12.20 7.05
CA GLY A 294 -18.24 -10.81 6.72
C GLY A 294 -19.18 -10.35 5.62
N PHE A 295 -19.49 -9.06 5.61
CA PHE A 295 -20.31 -8.44 4.57
C PHE A 295 -19.78 -7.06 4.21
N SER A 296 -19.56 -6.84 2.92
CA SER A 296 -19.04 -5.58 2.40
C SER A 296 -19.93 -5.04 1.30
N HIS A 297 -20.08 -3.74 1.23
CA HIS A 297 -20.66 -3.08 0.06
C HIS A 297 -20.00 -1.74 -0.21
N ASN A 298 -19.95 -1.39 -1.49
CA ASN A 298 -19.36 -0.14 -1.95
C ASN A 298 -20.26 0.52 -2.99
N HIS A 299 -20.38 1.84 -2.93
CA HIS A 299 -21.15 2.65 -3.85
C HIS A 299 -20.32 3.84 -4.32
N ASN A 300 -20.04 3.94 -5.59
CA ASN A 300 -19.36 5.07 -6.20
C ASN A 300 -20.27 5.74 -7.22
N LEU A 301 -20.52 7.02 -7.03
CA LEU A 301 -21.27 7.88 -7.95
C LEU A 301 -20.32 8.95 -8.49
N SER A 302 -20.21 9.04 -9.80
CA SER A 302 -19.38 10.04 -10.46
C SER A 302 -20.15 10.86 -11.49
N VAL A 303 -19.79 12.14 -11.59
CA VAL A 303 -20.32 13.06 -12.60
C VAL A 303 -19.13 13.75 -13.26
N SER A 304 -18.99 13.60 -14.56
CA SER A 304 -17.90 14.22 -15.31
C SER A 304 -18.40 14.85 -16.60
N GLY A 305 -17.77 15.92 -17.04
CA GLY A 305 -18.16 16.61 -18.26
C GLY A 305 -17.27 17.82 -18.52
N GLY A 306 -17.62 18.57 -19.56
CA GLY A 306 -16.90 19.78 -19.87
C GLY A 306 -16.97 20.18 -21.33
N THR A 307 -16.14 21.12 -21.66
CA THR A 307 -15.89 21.64 -23.01
C THR A 307 -14.39 21.49 -23.32
N ASN A 308 -13.98 21.84 -24.52
CA ASN A 308 -12.55 21.91 -24.87
C ASN A 308 -11.75 22.94 -24.05
N LYS A 309 -12.44 23.85 -23.32
CA LYS A 309 -11.78 24.84 -22.45
C LYS A 309 -11.86 24.52 -20.96
N SER A 310 -12.92 23.88 -20.52
CA SER A 310 -13.14 23.59 -19.10
C SER A 310 -13.70 22.20 -18.92
N SER A 311 -13.20 21.46 -17.95
CA SER A 311 -13.69 20.13 -17.61
C SER A 311 -13.77 19.96 -16.09
N TYR A 312 -14.67 19.08 -15.68
CA TYR A 312 -14.84 18.74 -14.27
C TYR A 312 -15.10 17.25 -14.09
N ASN A 313 -14.69 16.75 -12.94
CA ASN A 313 -15.02 15.41 -12.44
C ASN A 313 -15.33 15.53 -10.95
N VAL A 314 -16.48 15.01 -10.54
CA VAL A 314 -16.89 14.92 -9.13
C VAL A 314 -17.25 13.48 -8.84
N SER A 315 -16.74 12.91 -7.77
CA SER A 315 -17.10 11.57 -7.31
C SER A 315 -17.42 11.56 -5.81
N LEU A 316 -18.35 10.68 -5.45
CA LEU A 316 -18.73 10.36 -4.09
C LEU A 316 -18.63 8.85 -3.93
N ASN A 317 -17.94 8.40 -2.89
CA ASN A 317 -17.79 6.99 -2.59
C ASN A 317 -18.20 6.70 -1.15
N TYR A 318 -18.94 5.62 -0.97
CA TYR A 318 -19.29 5.07 0.33
C TYR A 318 -18.91 3.59 0.37
N LEU A 319 -18.09 3.21 1.33
CA LEU A 319 -17.67 1.84 1.62
C LEU A 319 -18.09 1.47 3.03
N ASN A 320 -18.72 0.31 3.18
CA ASN A 320 -18.92 -0.34 4.47
C ASN A 320 -18.37 -1.77 4.37
N HIS A 321 -17.45 -2.11 5.26
CA HIS A 321 -16.80 -3.42 5.32
C HIS A 321 -16.88 -3.97 6.74
N LYS A 322 -17.65 -5.02 6.95
CA LYS A 322 -17.75 -5.77 8.20
C LYS A 322 -16.90 -7.02 8.09
N GLY A 323 -15.83 -7.10 8.86
CA GLY A 323 -14.88 -8.21 8.85
C GLY A 323 -15.43 -9.52 9.38
N VAL A 324 -14.66 -10.59 9.25
CA VAL A 324 -15.02 -11.94 9.69
C VAL A 324 -14.85 -12.14 11.19
N ILE A 325 -14.11 -11.31 11.89
CA ILE A 325 -14.09 -11.25 13.35
C ILE A 325 -15.21 -10.32 13.81
N LYS A 326 -16.06 -10.77 14.74
CA LYS A 326 -17.10 -9.92 15.33
C LYS A 326 -16.43 -8.72 16.03
N GLY A 327 -17.00 -7.53 15.86
CA GLY A 327 -16.43 -6.29 16.42
C GLY A 327 -15.47 -5.54 15.47
N THR A 328 -15.00 -6.16 14.37
CA THR A 328 -14.17 -5.46 13.38
C THR A 328 -15.01 -4.93 12.23
N ASP A 329 -14.93 -3.66 11.94
CA ASP A 329 -15.57 -3.03 10.78
C ASP A 329 -14.90 -1.72 10.38
N LYS A 330 -15.18 -1.29 9.14
CA LYS A 330 -14.72 -0.02 8.57
C LYS A 330 -15.84 0.61 7.74
N GLU A 331 -16.12 1.86 8.02
CA GLU A 331 -17.00 2.70 7.20
C GLU A 331 -16.21 3.89 6.66
N ARG A 332 -16.26 4.12 5.35
CA ARG A 332 -15.56 5.23 4.72
C ARG A 332 -16.47 5.99 3.77
N PHE A 333 -16.60 7.28 3.99
CA PHE A 333 -17.15 8.24 3.04
C PHE A 333 -16.02 9.04 2.42
N SER A 334 -15.99 9.12 1.08
CA SER A 334 -15.01 9.93 0.34
C SER A 334 -15.72 10.80 -0.67
N ALA A 335 -15.22 12.02 -0.84
CA ALA A 335 -15.69 12.97 -1.84
C ALA A 335 -14.49 13.58 -2.57
N ARG A 336 -14.55 13.59 -3.88
CA ARG A 336 -13.52 14.16 -4.74
C ARG A 336 -14.13 15.11 -5.75
N ALA A 337 -13.49 16.26 -5.99
CA ALA A 337 -13.84 17.19 -7.03
C ALA A 337 -12.56 17.68 -7.72
N LEU A 338 -12.52 17.62 -9.05
CA LEU A 338 -11.47 18.16 -9.88
C LEU A 338 -12.10 19.06 -10.96
N ALA A 339 -11.68 20.30 -11.01
CA ALA A 339 -12.06 21.25 -12.05
C ALA A 339 -10.80 21.77 -12.75
N GLN A 340 -10.86 21.84 -14.07
CA GLN A 340 -9.78 22.37 -14.90
C GLN A 340 -10.33 23.38 -15.88
N SER A 341 -9.61 24.48 -16.14
CA SER A 341 -10.02 25.48 -17.11
C SER A 341 -8.82 26.11 -17.82
N LYS A 342 -8.96 26.33 -19.13
CA LYS A 342 -8.01 27.08 -19.94
C LYS A 342 -8.52 28.49 -20.10
N VAL A 343 -7.69 29.46 -19.70
CA VAL A 343 -7.99 30.89 -19.75
C VAL A 343 -6.90 31.63 -20.49
N ILE A 344 -7.08 32.94 -20.72
CA ILE A 344 -6.11 33.81 -21.42
C ILE A 344 -5.72 33.23 -22.81
N HIS A 345 -6.72 33.01 -23.66
CA HIS A 345 -6.52 32.45 -25.00
C HIS A 345 -5.77 31.10 -25.00
N ASP A 346 -6.14 30.19 -24.08
CA ASP A 346 -5.55 28.88 -23.87
C ASP A 346 -4.07 28.88 -23.42
N ARG A 347 -3.53 30.06 -23.04
CA ARG A 347 -2.14 30.17 -22.52
C ARG A 347 -2.01 29.75 -21.07
N LEU A 348 -3.02 29.96 -20.25
CA LEU A 348 -3.02 29.60 -18.84
C LEU A 348 -4.03 28.50 -18.58
N SER A 349 -3.57 27.35 -18.09
CA SER A 349 -4.40 26.27 -17.60
C SER A 349 -4.40 26.29 -16.06
N LEU A 350 -5.59 26.30 -15.48
CA LEU A 350 -5.79 26.25 -14.03
C LEU A 350 -6.48 24.94 -13.68
N ALA A 351 -6.03 24.30 -12.60
CA ALA A 351 -6.67 23.12 -12.02
C ALA A 351 -6.88 23.33 -10.52
N LEU A 352 -8.05 22.94 -10.03
CA LEU A 352 -8.38 22.92 -8.60
C LEU A 352 -8.89 21.53 -8.25
N GLY A 353 -8.23 20.88 -7.33
CA GLY A 353 -8.59 19.57 -6.80
C GLY A 353 -8.93 19.65 -5.30
N VAL A 354 -9.99 18.97 -4.89
CA VAL A 354 -10.36 18.79 -3.48
C VAL A 354 -10.68 17.32 -3.26
N ASN A 355 -10.02 16.71 -2.29
CA ASN A 355 -10.26 15.35 -1.84
C ASN A 355 -10.57 15.38 -0.35
N TYR A 356 -11.62 14.69 0.06
CA TYR A 356 -11.99 14.52 1.47
C TYR A 356 -12.35 13.07 1.75
N SER A 357 -11.91 12.55 2.89
CA SER A 357 -12.39 11.28 3.40
C SER A 357 -12.62 11.33 4.90
N ARG A 358 -13.66 10.64 5.35
CA ARG A 358 -13.91 10.29 6.74
C ARG A 358 -14.02 8.77 6.82
N THR A 359 -13.12 8.18 7.58
CA THR A 359 -13.14 6.76 7.90
C THR A 359 -13.46 6.61 9.37
N GLU A 360 -14.43 5.79 9.68
CA GLU A 360 -14.72 5.32 11.02
C GLU A 360 -14.52 3.81 11.05
N SER A 361 -13.83 3.32 12.05
CA SER A 361 -13.56 1.89 12.17
C SER A 361 -13.64 1.47 13.62
N ASN A 362 -14.19 0.27 13.82
CA ASN A 362 -14.13 -0.43 15.08
C ASN A 362 -13.16 -1.60 14.96
N ASP A 363 -12.47 -1.85 16.04
CA ASP A 363 -11.53 -2.95 16.16
C ASP A 363 -11.77 -3.71 17.46
N VAL A 364 -11.14 -4.85 17.60
CA VAL A 364 -11.14 -5.64 18.82
C VAL A 364 -9.76 -5.58 19.46
N PRO A 365 -9.64 -5.80 20.76
CA PRO A 365 -8.35 -5.93 21.42
C PRO A 365 -7.45 -6.90 20.65
N SER A 366 -6.28 -6.44 20.24
CA SER A 366 -5.30 -7.20 19.46
C SER A 366 -3.90 -6.97 20.03
N GLY A 367 -3.01 -7.95 19.87
CA GLY A 367 -1.65 -7.86 20.34
C GLY A 367 -1.53 -8.15 21.85
N GLY A 368 -0.43 -7.71 22.41
CA GLY A 368 -0.03 -8.04 23.78
C GLY A 368 0.80 -9.33 23.86
N ASP A 369 1.70 -9.38 24.82
CA ASP A 369 2.64 -10.50 24.97
C ASP A 369 2.00 -11.74 25.61
N TRP A 370 0.78 -11.59 26.15
CA TRP A 370 0.20 -12.51 27.12
C TRP A 370 -1.22 -13.01 26.75
N GLY A 371 -1.66 -12.87 25.50
CA GLY A 371 -2.99 -13.35 25.10
C GLY A 371 -4.12 -12.34 25.38
N GLU A 372 -3.78 -11.08 25.39
CA GLU A 372 -4.72 -9.97 25.59
C GLU A 372 -5.51 -9.63 24.30
N GLY A 373 -5.25 -10.34 23.21
CA GLY A 373 -5.93 -10.16 21.94
C GLY A 373 -7.03 -11.20 21.72
N VAL A 374 -8.12 -10.78 21.07
CA VAL A 374 -9.29 -11.64 20.78
C VAL A 374 -8.90 -12.87 19.96
N THR A 375 -8.07 -12.71 18.93
CA THR A 375 -7.66 -13.81 18.04
C THR A 375 -6.72 -14.78 18.71
N ASP A 376 -5.84 -14.31 19.60
CA ASP A 376 -4.97 -15.15 20.40
C ASP A 376 -5.78 -15.92 21.47
N ALA A 377 -6.70 -15.23 22.16
CA ALA A 377 -7.61 -15.86 23.10
C ALA A 377 -8.52 -16.90 22.41
N MET A 378 -9.04 -16.59 21.23
CA MET A 378 -9.83 -17.53 20.41
C MET A 378 -9.06 -18.84 20.14
N ALA A 379 -7.75 -18.74 19.89
CA ALA A 379 -6.91 -19.90 19.58
C ALA A 379 -6.60 -20.74 20.82
N TYR A 380 -6.46 -20.11 22.00
CA TYR A 380 -5.90 -20.79 23.17
C TYR A 380 -6.80 -20.85 24.41
N TYR A 381 -8.00 -20.27 24.40
CA TYR A 381 -8.95 -20.41 25.48
C TYR A 381 -9.52 -21.84 25.49
N SER A 382 -9.66 -22.46 26.68
CA SER A 382 -10.05 -23.87 26.76
C SER A 382 -11.47 -24.12 26.26
N PRO A 383 -11.69 -25.09 25.36
CA PRO A 383 -13.03 -25.44 24.91
C PRO A 383 -13.89 -26.13 25.99
N THR A 384 -13.29 -26.54 27.11
CA THR A 384 -14.00 -27.14 28.25
C THR A 384 -14.70 -26.12 29.14
N GLN A 385 -14.55 -24.84 28.83
CA GLN A 385 -15.08 -23.70 29.57
C GLN A 385 -16.23 -23.03 28.83
N PRO A 386 -17.29 -22.57 29.53
CA PRO A 386 -18.44 -21.93 28.91
C PRO A 386 -18.16 -20.44 28.59
N VAL A 387 -18.97 -19.87 27.69
CA VAL A 387 -18.92 -18.42 27.41
C VAL A 387 -19.41 -17.61 28.60
N ARG A 388 -20.46 -18.11 29.30
CA ARG A 388 -21.08 -17.44 30.47
C ARG A 388 -21.27 -18.42 31.59
N ASN A 389 -21.30 -17.87 32.80
CA ASN A 389 -21.75 -18.57 34.00
C ASN A 389 -23.28 -18.76 34.00
N GLU A 390 -23.81 -19.58 34.91
CA GLU A 390 -25.25 -19.83 35.05
C GLU A 390 -26.03 -18.54 35.41
N ASP A 391 -25.42 -17.60 36.09
CA ASP A 391 -26.00 -16.29 36.43
C ASP A 391 -25.98 -15.27 35.28
N GLY A 392 -25.43 -15.65 34.11
CA GLY A 392 -25.31 -14.82 32.93
C GLY A 392 -24.06 -13.92 32.87
N SER A 393 -23.23 -13.89 33.91
CA SER A 393 -21.94 -13.18 33.91
C SER A 393 -20.95 -13.85 32.98
N TRP A 394 -19.91 -13.11 32.55
CA TRP A 394 -18.85 -13.67 31.72
C TRP A 394 -18.01 -14.69 32.49
N PHE A 395 -17.81 -15.86 31.91
CA PHE A 395 -16.92 -16.82 32.50
C PHE A 395 -15.48 -16.31 32.47
N SER A 396 -14.78 -16.40 33.60
CA SER A 396 -13.36 -16.09 33.72
C SER A 396 -12.65 -17.28 34.35
N SER A 397 -11.64 -17.80 33.67
CA SER A 397 -10.88 -18.94 34.17
C SER A 397 -9.93 -18.51 35.29
N SER A 398 -9.93 -19.27 36.38
CA SER A 398 -8.98 -19.05 37.49
C SER A 398 -7.61 -19.69 37.23
N SER A 399 -7.53 -20.59 36.26
CA SER A 399 -6.30 -21.31 35.90
C SER A 399 -5.48 -20.68 34.79
N VAL A 400 -6.06 -19.69 34.05
CA VAL A 400 -5.44 -19.05 32.90
C VAL A 400 -5.11 -17.61 33.25
N THR A 401 -3.82 -17.31 33.35
CA THR A 401 -3.35 -15.94 33.54
C THR A 401 -3.20 -15.24 32.19
N HIS A 402 -3.71 -14.00 32.06
CA HIS A 402 -3.62 -13.15 30.87
C HIS A 402 -4.33 -13.68 29.59
N TYR A 403 -5.16 -14.73 29.72
CA TYR A 403 -6.09 -15.12 28.65
C TYR A 403 -7.50 -14.82 29.09
N TYR A 404 -8.16 -13.94 28.40
CA TYR A 404 -9.52 -13.50 28.70
C TYR A 404 -10.52 -14.17 27.76
N ASN A 405 -11.76 -14.25 28.19
CA ASN A 405 -12.83 -14.77 27.36
C ASN A 405 -13.00 -13.92 26.10
N PRO A 406 -12.71 -14.45 24.90
CA PRO A 406 -12.69 -13.63 23.67
C PRO A 406 -14.06 -13.05 23.31
N VAL A 407 -15.15 -13.70 23.73
CA VAL A 407 -16.50 -13.17 23.51
C VAL A 407 -16.82 -12.03 24.47
N SER A 408 -16.32 -12.09 25.70
CA SER A 408 -16.38 -10.95 26.62
C SER A 408 -15.65 -9.73 26.05
N MET A 409 -14.42 -9.94 25.56
CA MET A 409 -13.60 -8.88 24.94
C MET A 409 -14.34 -8.19 23.79
N ILE A 410 -14.99 -8.95 22.90
CA ILE A 410 -15.73 -8.38 21.77
C ILE A 410 -16.93 -7.53 22.23
N ASN A 411 -17.55 -7.88 23.35
CA ASN A 411 -18.80 -7.22 23.81
C ASN A 411 -18.54 -6.06 24.79
N GLU A 412 -17.48 -6.16 25.59
CA GLU A 412 -17.21 -5.24 26.69
C GLU A 412 -16.11 -4.22 26.34
N ASP A 413 -15.31 -4.48 25.30
CA ASP A 413 -14.18 -3.65 24.94
C ASP A 413 -14.40 -3.01 23.56
N ILE A 414 -14.48 -1.70 23.52
CA ILE A 414 -14.72 -0.93 22.31
C ILE A 414 -13.44 -0.20 21.91
N MET A 415 -12.99 -0.37 20.68
CA MET A 415 -11.88 0.36 20.09
C MET A 415 -12.36 1.07 18.82
N ASN A 416 -12.66 2.36 18.95
CA ASN A 416 -13.20 3.18 17.84
C ASN A 416 -12.17 4.19 17.36
N TYR A 417 -11.97 4.25 16.06
CA TYR A 417 -11.04 5.15 15.39
C TYR A 417 -11.76 5.97 14.33
N VAL A 418 -11.66 7.29 14.42
CA VAL A 418 -12.18 8.21 13.40
C VAL A 418 -11.02 8.94 12.77
N LYS A 419 -10.80 8.71 11.47
CA LYS A 419 -9.76 9.36 10.66
C LYS A 419 -10.43 10.32 9.68
N LYS A 420 -10.07 11.60 9.71
CA LYS A 420 -10.50 12.61 8.75
C LYS A 420 -9.31 13.09 7.95
N ARG A 421 -9.47 13.21 6.66
CA ARG A 421 -8.43 13.62 5.72
C ARG A 421 -9.00 14.65 4.77
N LEU A 422 -8.29 15.73 4.55
CA LEU A 422 -8.62 16.75 3.55
C LEU A 422 -7.37 17.06 2.74
N GLN A 423 -7.52 17.19 1.44
CA GLN A 423 -6.49 17.71 0.55
C GLN A 423 -7.09 18.71 -0.40
N VAL A 424 -6.44 19.85 -0.53
CA VAL A 424 -6.77 20.90 -1.51
C VAL A 424 -5.54 21.18 -2.34
N THR A 425 -5.67 21.16 -3.65
CA THR A 425 -4.56 21.38 -4.59
C THR A 425 -4.96 22.40 -5.65
N GLY A 426 -4.15 23.42 -5.80
CA GLY A 426 -4.24 24.39 -6.89
C GLY A 426 -3.04 24.29 -7.80
N LYS A 427 -3.24 24.20 -9.12
CA LYS A 427 -2.17 24.16 -10.13
C LYS A 427 -2.43 25.17 -11.23
N ALA A 428 -1.36 25.84 -11.68
CA ALA A 428 -1.36 26.76 -12.80
C ALA A 428 -0.24 26.36 -13.78
N ASP A 429 -0.58 26.14 -15.04
CA ASP A 429 0.38 25.90 -16.14
C ASP A 429 0.28 27.03 -17.15
N LEU A 430 1.34 27.83 -17.28
CA LEU A 430 1.43 29.00 -18.18
C LEU A 430 2.33 28.69 -19.37
N ASN A 431 1.75 28.66 -20.57
CA ASN A 431 2.49 28.61 -21.83
C ASN A 431 3.08 30.00 -22.14
N ILE A 432 4.34 30.21 -21.80
CA ILE A 432 5.03 31.50 -21.98
C ILE A 432 5.28 31.75 -23.47
N MET A 433 5.83 30.74 -24.15
CA MET A 433 6.07 30.75 -25.59
C MET A 433 6.04 29.29 -26.13
N LYS A 434 6.12 29.11 -27.44
CA LYS A 434 6.15 27.80 -28.06
C LYS A 434 7.27 26.94 -27.46
N GLY A 435 6.89 25.83 -26.86
CA GLY A 435 7.80 24.88 -26.22
C GLY A 435 8.18 25.21 -24.76
N LEU A 436 7.89 26.41 -24.22
CA LEU A 436 8.19 26.79 -22.84
C LEU A 436 6.91 26.91 -22.02
N THR A 437 6.76 26.04 -21.05
CA THR A 437 5.66 26.07 -20.06
C THR A 437 6.24 26.26 -18.67
N TRP A 438 5.69 27.20 -17.92
CA TRP A 438 5.95 27.36 -16.50
C TRP A 438 4.76 26.83 -15.71
N SER A 439 5.03 26.04 -14.67
CA SER A 439 4.02 25.42 -13.79
C SER A 439 4.27 25.83 -12.35
N ALA A 440 3.19 26.09 -11.64
CA ALA A 440 3.21 26.29 -10.20
C ALA A 440 2.05 25.48 -9.56
N GLN A 441 2.33 24.78 -8.47
CA GLN A 441 1.37 23.96 -7.75
C GLN A 441 1.52 24.24 -6.25
N PHE A 442 0.39 24.38 -5.58
CA PHE A 442 0.31 24.42 -4.12
C PHE A 442 -0.68 23.36 -3.64
N SER A 443 -0.31 22.60 -2.63
CA SER A 443 -1.17 21.62 -1.99
C SER A 443 -1.14 21.80 -0.48
N TYR A 444 -2.32 21.73 0.12
CA TYR A 444 -2.53 21.67 1.57
C TYR A 444 -3.23 20.36 1.90
N SER A 445 -2.70 19.60 2.85
CA SER A 445 -3.29 18.38 3.37
C SER A 445 -3.48 18.51 4.88
N ASP A 446 -4.63 18.11 5.40
CA ASP A 446 -4.97 18.07 6.82
C ASP A 446 -5.35 16.64 7.21
N ARG A 447 -4.83 16.17 8.36
CA ARG A 447 -5.10 14.85 8.93
C ARG A 447 -5.51 15.02 10.38
N GLN A 448 -6.63 14.40 10.73
CA GLN A 448 -7.16 14.38 12.09
C GLN A 448 -7.51 12.94 12.44
N ASN A 449 -6.99 12.43 13.54
CA ASN A 449 -7.37 11.15 14.11
C ASN A 449 -8.01 11.38 15.48
N ILE A 450 -9.04 10.63 15.77
CA ILE A 450 -9.64 10.52 17.10
C ILE A 450 -9.66 9.05 17.44
N THR A 451 -9.02 8.69 18.54
CA THR A 451 -9.05 7.34 19.11
C THR A 451 -9.91 7.37 20.36
N SER A 452 -10.82 6.42 20.46
CA SER A 452 -11.70 6.26 21.63
C SER A 452 -11.73 4.78 22.02
N ILE A 453 -11.18 4.47 23.19
CA ILE A 453 -11.13 3.10 23.73
C ILE A 453 -12.01 3.11 24.98
N TYR A 454 -12.82 2.08 25.13
CA TYR A 454 -13.65 1.88 26.30
C TYR A 454 -13.64 0.43 26.74
N HIS A 455 -13.30 0.20 27.97
CA HIS A 455 -13.45 -1.06 28.66
C HIS A 455 -14.60 -0.88 29.66
N SER A 456 -15.63 -1.70 29.55
CA SER A 456 -16.80 -1.60 30.41
C SER A 456 -16.50 -2.00 31.86
N THR A 457 -17.45 -1.80 32.75
CA THR A 457 -17.38 -2.28 34.14
C THR A 457 -17.35 -3.81 34.24
N GLN A 458 -17.70 -4.51 33.14
CA GLN A 458 -17.66 -5.99 33.01
C GLN A 458 -16.43 -6.50 32.24
N SER A 459 -15.58 -5.60 31.76
CA SER A 459 -14.37 -5.98 31.01
C SER A 459 -13.41 -6.79 31.87
N GLN A 460 -12.89 -7.85 31.30
CA GLN A 460 -11.90 -8.71 31.94
C GLN A 460 -10.46 -8.22 31.71
N ILE A 461 -10.24 -7.31 30.77
CA ILE A 461 -8.90 -6.82 30.39
C ILE A 461 -8.40 -5.81 31.42
N THR A 462 -9.24 -4.94 31.90
CA THR A 462 -8.87 -3.91 32.88
C THR A 462 -9.07 -4.39 34.30
N GLN A 463 -8.15 -3.98 35.20
CA GLN A 463 -8.28 -4.23 36.65
C GLN A 463 -9.15 -3.18 37.35
N SER A 464 -9.61 -2.16 36.65
CA SER A 464 -10.49 -1.11 37.15
C SER A 464 -11.95 -1.43 36.86
N ASN A 465 -12.86 -0.78 37.58
CA ASN A 465 -14.29 -0.87 37.31
C ASN A 465 -14.66 0.00 36.10
N GLY A 466 -14.21 -0.42 34.89
CA GLY A 466 -14.30 0.32 33.65
C GLY A 466 -13.16 1.32 33.44
N GLN A 467 -12.80 1.52 32.16
CA GLN A 467 -11.77 2.47 31.76
C GLN A 467 -12.12 3.08 30.40
N ALA A 468 -11.88 4.37 30.23
CA ALA A 468 -11.98 5.04 28.95
C ALA A 468 -10.71 5.80 28.61
N THR A 469 -10.26 5.68 27.37
CA THR A 469 -9.19 6.52 26.81
C THR A 469 -9.72 7.24 25.59
N ARG A 470 -9.49 8.54 25.53
CA ARG A 470 -9.80 9.34 24.35
C ARG A 470 -8.62 10.22 23.97
N SER A 471 -8.13 10.08 22.74
CA SER A 471 -7.01 10.86 22.26
C SER A 471 -7.25 11.43 20.87
N THR A 472 -6.50 12.48 20.55
CA THR A 472 -6.54 13.18 19.27
C THR A 472 -5.13 13.29 18.71
N TYR A 473 -5.03 13.31 17.40
CA TYR A 473 -3.80 13.52 16.65
C TYR A 473 -4.10 14.42 15.45
N PHE A 474 -3.26 15.42 15.21
CA PHE A 474 -3.38 16.35 14.11
C PHE A 474 -2.08 16.42 13.31
N SER A 475 -2.18 16.55 12.01
CA SER A 475 -1.02 16.81 11.15
C SER A 475 -1.45 17.60 9.94
N ASP A 476 -0.69 18.63 9.59
CA ASP A 476 -0.87 19.34 8.33
C ASP A 476 0.41 19.30 7.49
N LYS A 477 0.22 19.29 6.18
CA LYS A 477 1.31 19.30 5.22
C LYS A 477 1.04 20.32 4.12
N LYS A 478 2.01 21.18 3.87
CA LYS A 478 2.02 22.18 2.81
C LYS A 478 3.11 21.84 1.81
N VAL A 479 2.77 21.80 0.54
CA VAL A 479 3.73 21.56 -0.54
C VAL A 479 3.57 22.67 -1.58
N PHE A 480 4.66 23.32 -1.91
CA PHE A 480 4.73 24.25 -3.04
C PHE A 480 5.78 23.77 -4.02
N GLU A 481 5.41 23.64 -5.28
CA GLU A 481 6.28 23.23 -6.37
C GLU A 481 6.16 24.21 -7.53
N THR A 482 7.30 24.57 -8.10
CA THR A 482 7.33 25.36 -9.33
C THR A 482 8.43 24.89 -10.25
N TYR A 483 8.14 24.81 -11.53
CA TYR A 483 9.09 24.34 -12.53
C TYR A 483 8.80 24.90 -13.92
N ALA A 484 9.85 24.98 -14.72
CA ALA A 484 9.76 25.35 -16.13
C ALA A 484 10.17 24.16 -16.99
N ASN A 485 9.38 23.85 -18.00
CA ASN A 485 9.63 22.85 -19.03
C ASN A 485 9.83 23.52 -20.37
N TYR A 486 10.98 23.26 -21.00
CA TYR A 486 11.27 23.68 -22.35
C TYR A 486 11.45 22.49 -23.29
N GLN A 487 10.73 22.47 -24.39
CA GLN A 487 10.85 21.44 -25.43
C GLN A 487 11.13 22.11 -26.78
N ALA A 488 12.14 21.62 -27.46
CA ALA A 488 12.55 22.10 -28.77
C ALA A 488 12.77 20.92 -29.74
N ASN A 489 12.28 21.08 -30.96
CA ASN A 489 12.65 20.22 -32.07
C ASN A 489 13.57 21.02 -33.00
N ILE A 490 14.73 20.47 -33.30
CA ILE A 490 15.73 21.06 -34.20
C ILE A 490 15.80 20.16 -35.42
N GLY A 491 15.24 20.63 -36.55
CA GLY A 491 14.96 19.74 -37.68
C GLY A 491 13.98 18.63 -37.31
N ASP A 492 14.00 17.54 -38.06
CA ASP A 492 13.11 16.39 -37.89
C ASP A 492 13.71 15.35 -36.92
N ASP A 493 15.03 15.35 -36.76
CA ASP A 493 15.76 14.28 -36.08
C ASP A 493 16.10 14.60 -34.61
N HIS A 494 16.21 15.86 -34.22
CA HIS A 494 16.68 16.24 -32.90
C HIS A 494 15.54 16.77 -32.03
N ARG A 495 15.34 16.14 -30.87
CA ARG A 495 14.43 16.63 -29.83
C ARG A 495 15.18 16.86 -28.54
N LEU A 496 14.99 18.04 -27.99
CA LEU A 496 15.57 18.49 -26.73
C LEU A 496 14.46 18.82 -25.75
N GLY A 497 14.64 18.37 -24.51
CA GLY A 497 13.77 18.75 -23.39
C GLY A 497 14.62 19.17 -22.21
N PHE A 498 14.31 20.30 -21.61
CA PHE A 498 14.93 20.79 -20.38
C PHE A 498 13.85 21.11 -19.37
N MET A 499 14.08 20.71 -18.12
CA MET A 499 13.23 21.04 -17.00
C MET A 499 14.11 21.48 -15.83
N ALA A 500 13.68 22.57 -15.17
CA ALA A 500 14.29 23.03 -13.92
C ALA A 500 13.18 23.43 -12.95
N GLY A 501 13.34 23.09 -11.67
CA GLY A 501 12.30 23.33 -10.69
C GLY A 501 12.81 23.47 -9.26
N TYR A 502 11.89 23.91 -8.43
CA TYR A 502 12.03 24.13 -7.00
C TYR A 502 10.82 23.52 -6.29
N SER A 503 11.04 22.88 -5.15
CA SER A 503 9.98 22.49 -4.26
C SER A 503 10.29 22.87 -2.81
N TRP A 504 9.25 23.24 -2.10
CA TRP A 504 9.24 23.47 -0.66
C TRP A 504 8.13 22.66 -0.01
N GLU A 505 8.44 22.02 1.10
CA GLU A 505 7.53 21.20 1.87
C GLU A 505 7.69 21.52 3.35
N GLU A 506 6.56 21.66 4.04
CA GLU A 506 6.47 21.80 5.49
C GLU A 506 5.41 20.82 5.99
N SER A 507 5.79 19.96 6.92
CA SER A 507 4.90 19.05 7.61
C SER A 507 4.93 19.36 9.09
N ASN A 508 3.77 19.69 9.64
CA ASN A 508 3.56 19.88 11.05
C ASN A 508 2.84 18.67 11.62
N GLN A 509 3.29 18.22 12.76
CA GLN A 509 2.68 17.12 13.50
C GLN A 509 2.42 17.62 14.93
N ASP A 510 1.19 17.43 15.37
CA ASP A 510 0.72 17.70 16.72
C ASP A 510 0.12 16.39 17.25
N ASP A 511 0.80 15.75 18.17
CA ASP A 511 0.34 14.48 18.76
C ASP A 511 -0.92 14.67 19.62
N GLY A 512 -1.38 15.91 19.76
CA GLY A 512 -2.66 16.27 20.31
C GLY A 512 -2.76 16.09 21.81
N PHE A 513 -3.95 15.68 22.26
CA PHE A 513 -4.30 15.51 23.65
C PHE A 513 -5.01 14.17 23.84
N GLY A 514 -4.64 13.46 24.91
CA GLY A 514 -5.27 12.23 25.35
C GLY A 514 -5.56 12.26 26.84
N LEU A 515 -6.60 11.56 27.25
CA LEU A 515 -6.97 11.37 28.63
C LEU A 515 -7.47 9.95 28.86
N THR A 516 -6.94 9.28 29.88
CA THR A 516 -7.45 8.00 30.37
C THR A 516 -8.08 8.20 31.73
N VAL A 517 -9.28 7.70 31.92
CA VAL A 517 -10.06 7.74 33.16
C VAL A 517 -10.56 6.36 33.52
N LYS A 518 -10.78 6.12 34.83
CA LYS A 518 -11.12 4.79 35.37
C LYS A 518 -12.26 4.87 36.40
N ASP A 519 -12.78 3.70 36.76
CA ASP A 519 -13.80 3.49 37.77
C ASP A 519 -15.11 4.22 37.45
N PHE A 520 -15.78 3.76 36.37
CA PHE A 520 -17.04 4.31 35.93
C PHE A 520 -18.20 3.94 36.87
N TYR A 521 -19.12 4.84 37.05
CA TYR A 521 -20.39 4.59 37.80
C TYR A 521 -21.32 3.66 37.03
N ASN A 522 -21.31 3.75 35.69
CA ASN A 522 -22.09 2.90 34.79
C ASN A 522 -21.55 3.01 33.35
N ASP A 523 -21.97 2.10 32.48
CA ASP A 523 -21.50 1.97 31.10
C ASP A 523 -22.36 2.72 30.07
N ASN A 524 -23.36 3.54 30.48
CA ASN A 524 -24.35 4.10 29.56
C ASN A 524 -23.76 5.09 28.55
N LEU A 525 -22.82 5.91 28.98
CA LEU A 525 -22.22 6.95 28.15
C LEU A 525 -20.83 6.60 27.63
N LYS A 526 -20.23 5.55 28.14
CA LYS A 526 -18.93 5.02 27.67
C LYS A 526 -17.88 6.14 27.60
N TYR A 527 -17.14 6.24 26.50
CA TYR A 527 -16.15 7.30 26.24
C TYR A 527 -16.76 8.63 25.79
N TYR A 528 -18.09 8.73 25.67
CA TYR A 528 -18.72 10.00 25.28
C TYR A 528 -18.76 11.01 26.43
N ASP A 529 -18.80 10.53 27.67
CA ASP A 529 -18.74 11.40 28.85
C ASP A 529 -17.76 10.84 29.89
N LEU A 530 -16.56 11.38 29.88
CA LEU A 530 -15.48 10.97 30.77
C LEU A 530 -15.69 11.41 32.23
N THR A 531 -16.68 12.30 32.50
CA THR A 531 -17.01 12.76 33.88
C THR A 531 -17.75 11.70 34.68
N PHE A 532 -18.20 10.61 34.05
CA PHE A 532 -18.79 9.47 34.73
C PHE A 532 -17.74 8.54 35.36
N ALA A 533 -16.46 8.80 35.13
CA ALA A 533 -15.39 8.13 35.84
C ALA A 533 -15.12 8.77 37.19
N ASN A 534 -14.79 7.94 38.17
CA ASN A 534 -14.50 8.38 39.53
C ASN A 534 -13.00 8.67 39.74
N LYS A 535 -12.15 8.26 38.83
CA LYS A 535 -10.70 8.30 38.98
C LYS A 535 -10.00 8.78 37.72
N ILE A 536 -9.11 9.73 37.90
CA ILE A 536 -8.09 10.08 36.91
C ILE A 536 -6.76 9.61 37.49
N ASP A 537 -6.00 8.82 36.75
CA ASP A 537 -4.72 8.23 37.21
C ASP A 537 -3.59 9.26 37.31
N GLY A 538 -3.89 10.44 37.87
CA GLY A 538 -2.90 11.48 38.05
C GLY A 538 -2.42 12.10 36.73
N ILE A 539 -1.19 12.61 36.76
CA ILE A 539 -0.60 13.29 35.59
C ILE A 539 -0.25 12.32 34.46
N ASP A 540 -0.04 11.05 34.78
CA ASP A 540 0.30 9.99 33.81
C ASP A 540 -0.93 9.58 32.99
N ALA A 541 -2.13 9.95 33.41
CA ALA A 541 -3.36 9.73 32.67
C ALA A 541 -3.55 10.74 31.53
N VAL A 542 -2.79 11.83 31.54
CA VAL A 542 -2.88 12.89 30.52
C VAL A 542 -1.76 12.69 29.50
N GLU A 543 -2.10 12.31 28.31
CA GLU A 543 -1.18 12.28 27.19
C GLU A 543 -1.22 13.64 26.49
N SER A 544 -0.10 14.33 26.46
CA SER A 544 0.09 15.51 25.65
C SER A 544 1.28 15.28 24.72
N GLY A 545 1.04 15.44 23.43
CA GLY A 545 2.03 15.12 22.43
C GLY A 545 3.01 16.23 22.13
N ASN A 546 3.99 15.89 21.32
CA ASN A 546 4.99 16.83 20.83
C ASN A 546 4.46 17.59 19.62
N LEU A 547 4.74 18.88 19.58
CA LEU A 547 4.60 19.66 18.36
C LEU A 547 5.92 19.62 17.58
N SER A 548 5.90 19.10 16.36
CA SER A 548 7.08 19.01 15.52
C SER A 548 6.84 19.58 14.13
N THR A 549 7.89 20.17 13.54
CA THR A 549 7.87 20.70 12.18
C THR A 549 9.04 20.16 11.39
N LEU A 550 8.73 19.44 10.31
CA LEU A 550 9.72 18.96 9.35
C LEU A 550 9.67 19.82 8.09
N ARG A 551 10.81 20.37 7.65
CA ARG A 551 10.92 21.17 6.44
C ARG A 551 11.88 20.55 5.45
N MET A 552 11.49 20.58 4.16
CA MET A 552 12.33 20.14 3.06
C MET A 552 12.31 21.18 1.93
N ILE A 553 13.48 21.43 1.37
CA ILE A 553 13.68 22.31 0.20
C ILE A 553 14.45 21.51 -0.85
N SER A 554 14.04 21.63 -2.11
CA SER A 554 14.68 20.91 -3.19
C SER A 554 14.85 21.76 -4.44
N PHE A 555 15.99 21.58 -5.11
CA PHE A 555 16.28 22.11 -6.45
C PHE A 555 16.52 20.92 -7.38
N TYR A 556 15.92 20.94 -8.56
CA TYR A 556 16.06 19.83 -9.48
C TYR A 556 16.06 20.28 -10.94
N GLY A 557 16.72 19.49 -11.77
CA GLY A 557 16.78 19.71 -13.20
C GLY A 557 16.87 18.38 -13.96
N ARG A 558 16.32 18.36 -15.16
CA ARG A 558 16.37 17.22 -16.07
C ARG A 558 16.61 17.70 -17.49
N ALA A 559 17.51 17.04 -18.19
CA ALA A 559 17.76 17.21 -19.61
C ALA A 559 17.46 15.89 -20.34
N ASN A 560 16.70 15.98 -21.42
CA ASN A 560 16.39 14.86 -22.31
C ASN A 560 16.83 15.22 -23.71
N TYR A 561 17.44 14.26 -24.40
CA TYR A 561 17.82 14.38 -25.81
C TYR A 561 17.40 13.11 -26.56
N SER A 562 16.75 13.25 -27.69
CA SER A 562 16.40 12.15 -28.57
C SER A 562 16.84 12.47 -29.99
N PHE A 563 17.54 11.52 -30.61
CA PHE A 563 18.06 11.63 -31.97
C PHE A 563 17.43 10.59 -32.89
N ALA A 564 16.85 11.06 -34.00
CA ALA A 564 16.28 10.27 -35.09
C ALA A 564 15.25 9.23 -34.64
N ASP A 565 14.58 9.43 -33.50
CA ASP A 565 13.72 8.44 -32.84
C ASP A 565 14.45 7.10 -32.47
N LYS A 566 15.78 7.08 -32.53
CA LYS A 566 16.61 5.88 -32.30
C LYS A 566 17.33 5.89 -30.97
N TYR A 567 17.94 7.00 -30.64
CA TYR A 567 18.78 7.16 -29.44
C TYR A 567 18.16 8.17 -28.53
N SER A 568 17.95 7.82 -27.28
CA SER A 568 17.47 8.73 -26.25
C SER A 568 18.44 8.76 -25.09
N LEU A 569 18.72 9.94 -24.55
CA LEU A 569 19.56 10.18 -23.41
C LEU A 569 18.81 11.06 -22.41
N GLN A 570 18.87 10.73 -21.12
CA GLN A 570 18.33 11.53 -20.04
C GLN A 570 19.40 11.71 -18.96
N ALA A 571 19.50 12.95 -18.43
CA ALA A 571 20.27 13.24 -17.24
C ALA A 571 19.42 14.02 -16.25
N THR A 572 19.46 13.66 -14.98
CA THR A 572 18.73 14.33 -13.90
C THR A 572 19.67 14.63 -12.75
N LEU A 573 19.53 15.82 -12.17
CA LEU A 573 20.21 16.23 -10.96
C LEU A 573 19.19 16.82 -9.99
N ARG A 574 19.18 16.32 -8.74
CA ARG A 574 18.38 16.88 -7.66
C ARG A 574 19.23 17.10 -6.42
N ARG A 575 18.97 18.21 -5.73
CA ARG A 575 19.60 18.55 -4.47
C ARG A 575 18.53 18.84 -3.43
N ASP A 576 18.49 18.03 -2.37
CA ASP A 576 17.52 18.14 -1.28
C ASP A 576 18.20 18.57 0.01
N GLY A 577 17.51 19.44 0.75
CA GLY A 577 17.87 19.84 2.11
C GLY A 577 16.72 19.59 3.07
N SER A 578 16.97 18.93 4.20
CA SER A 578 15.96 18.61 5.21
C SER A 578 16.40 19.02 6.60
N SER A 579 15.43 19.47 7.42
CA SER A 579 15.65 19.81 8.82
C SER A 579 15.88 18.61 9.73
N ALA A 580 15.51 17.36 9.31
CA ALA A 580 15.66 16.15 10.10
C ALA A 580 17.12 15.69 10.27
N PHE A 581 18.00 16.09 9.35
CA PHE A 581 19.39 15.63 9.36
C PHE A 581 20.32 16.54 10.15
N GLY A 582 21.42 15.96 10.57
CA GLY A 582 22.43 16.61 11.35
C GLY A 582 22.93 17.91 10.71
N LYS A 583 23.31 18.90 11.54
CA LYS A 583 23.73 20.25 11.12
C LYS A 583 24.74 20.23 9.96
N ASN A 584 25.64 19.24 9.95
CA ASN A 584 26.72 19.12 8.95
C ASN A 584 26.29 18.47 7.64
N ASN A 585 25.13 17.76 7.60
CA ASN A 585 24.72 16.92 6.48
C ASN A 585 23.26 17.15 6.05
N ARG A 586 22.73 18.36 6.23
CA ARG A 586 21.34 18.70 5.86
C ARG A 586 21.07 18.56 4.36
N TRP A 587 22.10 18.70 3.52
CA TRP A 587 21.97 18.68 2.08
C TRP A 587 22.57 17.43 1.46
N ALA A 588 21.84 16.84 0.51
CA ALA A 588 22.31 15.73 -0.32
C ALA A 588 22.02 15.99 -1.80
N THR A 589 22.82 15.36 -2.68
CA THR A 589 22.70 15.48 -4.13
C THR A 589 22.50 14.11 -4.76
N PHE A 590 21.56 14.01 -5.69
CA PHE A 590 21.09 12.80 -6.32
C PHE A 590 21.18 12.92 -7.85
N PRO A 591 22.29 12.48 -8.46
CA PRO A 591 22.46 12.44 -9.90
C PRO A 591 21.89 11.16 -10.51
N SER A 592 21.44 11.22 -11.77
CA SER A 592 21.16 10.04 -12.58
C SER A 592 21.39 10.29 -14.07
N VAL A 593 21.71 9.21 -14.78
CA VAL A 593 21.85 9.21 -16.24
C VAL A 593 21.27 7.93 -16.80
N SER A 594 20.55 8.01 -17.92
CA SER A 594 20.05 6.85 -18.65
C SER A 594 20.10 7.07 -20.15
N ALA A 595 20.22 5.96 -20.88
CA ALA A 595 20.21 5.94 -22.33
C ALA A 595 19.30 4.81 -22.83
N ALA A 596 18.66 5.01 -23.96
CA ALA A 596 17.91 3.99 -24.67
C ALA A 596 18.30 3.98 -26.15
N TRP A 597 18.40 2.78 -26.69
CA TRP A 597 18.66 2.52 -28.10
C TRP A 597 17.53 1.67 -28.70
N ARG A 598 16.75 2.27 -29.61
CA ARG A 598 15.70 1.57 -30.32
C ARG A 598 16.29 0.81 -31.50
N LEU A 599 16.70 -0.41 -31.24
CA LEU A 599 17.30 -1.32 -32.23
C LEU A 599 16.35 -1.62 -33.39
N SER A 600 15.02 -1.67 -33.14
CA SER A 600 14.00 -1.88 -34.18
C SER A 600 14.03 -0.80 -35.27
N GLU A 601 14.54 0.41 -34.96
CA GLU A 601 14.64 1.49 -35.94
C GLU A 601 15.93 1.42 -36.77
N GLU A 602 16.85 0.50 -36.48
CA GLU A 602 18.06 0.30 -37.25
C GLU A 602 17.80 -0.49 -38.54
N SER A 603 18.47 -0.10 -39.62
CA SER A 603 18.25 -0.70 -40.94
C SER A 603 18.55 -2.19 -40.98
N PHE A 604 19.52 -2.68 -40.21
CA PHE A 604 19.88 -4.10 -40.12
C PHE A 604 18.83 -4.95 -39.37
N ILE A 605 18.13 -4.36 -38.36
CA ILE A 605 17.03 -5.04 -37.65
C ILE A 605 15.73 -4.96 -38.49
N LYS A 606 15.44 -3.80 -39.08
CA LYS A 606 14.27 -3.63 -39.97
C LYS A 606 14.27 -4.65 -41.13
N LYS A 607 15.42 -4.98 -41.67
CA LYS A 607 15.55 -5.99 -42.74
C LYS A 607 15.12 -7.39 -42.30
N LEU A 608 15.21 -7.73 -41.01
CA LEU A 608 14.78 -9.02 -40.48
C LEU A 608 13.25 -9.17 -40.49
N ASN A 609 12.51 -8.09 -40.46
CA ASN A 609 11.03 -8.03 -40.45
C ASN A 609 10.39 -8.96 -39.41
N VAL A 610 11.03 -9.11 -38.24
CA VAL A 610 10.62 -9.99 -37.14
C VAL A 610 10.13 -9.17 -35.93
N PHE A 611 10.77 -8.02 -35.65
CA PHE A 611 10.52 -7.21 -34.47
C PHE A 611 9.62 -6.02 -34.79
N ASP A 612 8.52 -5.89 -34.08
CA ASP A 612 7.70 -4.66 -34.07
C ASP A 612 8.33 -3.59 -33.17
N ASN A 613 8.94 -4.04 -32.08
CA ASN A 613 9.74 -3.23 -31.16
C ASN A 613 10.92 -4.04 -30.67
N LEU A 614 12.08 -3.45 -30.63
CA LEU A 614 13.26 -3.94 -29.93
C LEU A 614 14.04 -2.73 -29.43
N SER A 615 14.12 -2.58 -28.10
CA SER A 615 14.80 -1.47 -27.45
C SER A 615 15.68 -1.95 -26.32
N LEU A 616 16.88 -1.43 -26.23
CA LEU A 616 17.81 -1.61 -25.13
C LEU A 616 17.82 -0.32 -24.32
N HIS A 617 17.70 -0.43 -23.00
CA HIS A 617 17.87 0.70 -22.10
C HIS A 617 18.86 0.38 -20.99
N VAL A 618 19.63 1.38 -20.57
CA VAL A 618 20.60 1.27 -19.50
C VAL A 618 20.60 2.55 -18.69
N GLY A 619 20.73 2.41 -17.37
CA GLY A 619 20.73 3.56 -16.49
C GLY A 619 21.49 3.33 -15.20
N TYR A 620 21.96 4.43 -14.64
CA TYR A 620 22.51 4.50 -13.28
C TYR A 620 22.02 5.75 -12.61
N GLY A 621 21.59 5.62 -11.36
CA GLY A 621 21.13 6.75 -10.58
C GLY A 621 21.34 6.54 -9.09
N VAL A 622 21.34 7.67 -8.38
CA VAL A 622 21.44 7.72 -6.92
C VAL A 622 20.18 8.38 -6.39
N SER A 623 19.55 7.76 -5.39
CA SER A 623 18.41 8.29 -4.62
C SER A 623 18.72 8.24 -3.13
N GLY A 624 17.89 8.89 -2.33
CA GLY A 624 17.99 8.88 -0.88
C GLY A 624 16.73 8.32 -0.24
N ASN A 625 16.76 8.13 1.09
CA ASN A 625 15.61 7.74 1.89
C ASN A 625 15.44 8.69 3.07
N SER A 626 14.48 9.61 2.95
CA SER A 626 14.10 10.57 4.00
C SER A 626 12.73 10.29 4.61
N LEU A 627 12.07 9.19 4.22
CA LEU A 627 10.77 8.82 4.75
C LEU A 627 10.88 8.27 6.19
N GLY A 628 9.86 8.51 7.01
CA GLY A 628 9.80 7.99 8.38
C GLY A 628 10.84 8.60 9.33
N PHE A 629 11.31 9.81 9.08
CA PHE A 629 12.13 10.56 10.04
C PHE A 629 11.28 11.50 10.87
N ASP A 630 11.56 11.50 12.17
CA ASP A 630 11.15 12.53 13.09
C ASP A 630 11.97 13.83 12.87
N ALA A 631 11.36 14.98 13.11
CA ALA A 631 12.02 16.28 13.02
C ALA A 631 13.22 16.42 13.96
N PHE A 632 13.26 15.62 15.05
CA PHE A 632 14.25 15.67 16.12
C PHE A 632 15.28 14.54 16.08
N THR A 633 15.24 13.65 15.08
CA THR A 633 16.09 12.44 15.02
C THR A 633 17.60 12.71 15.19
N ALA A 634 18.11 13.84 14.70
CA ALA A 634 19.52 14.21 14.84
C ALA A 634 19.81 15.08 16.08
N LEU A 635 18.78 15.53 16.79
CA LEU A 635 18.87 16.46 17.89
C LEU A 635 18.80 15.73 19.23
N GLN A 636 19.27 16.39 20.29
CA GLN A 636 19.01 15.95 21.64
C GLN A 636 17.62 16.43 22.07
N THR A 637 16.82 15.50 22.54
CA THR A 637 15.49 15.73 23.10
C THR A 637 15.51 15.64 24.60
N TYR A 638 14.56 16.31 25.23
CA TYR A 638 14.41 16.36 26.68
C TYR A 638 12.95 16.07 27.04
N ALA A 639 12.75 15.39 28.15
CA ALA A 639 11.43 15.13 28.72
C ALA A 639 11.47 15.18 30.24
N ALA A 640 10.31 15.14 30.84
CA ALA A 640 10.19 14.88 32.27
C ALA A 640 10.66 13.45 32.55
N THR A 641 11.73 13.26 33.35
CA THR A 641 12.42 11.97 33.55
C THR A 641 12.29 11.41 34.97
N GLY A 642 11.61 12.11 35.85
CA GLY A 642 11.43 11.67 37.25
C GLY A 642 10.91 12.79 38.14
N TRP A 643 10.88 12.50 39.39
CA TRP A 643 10.43 13.42 40.43
C TRP A 643 11.53 13.63 41.43
N PHE A 644 11.63 14.85 41.96
CA PHE A 644 12.38 15.11 43.17
C PHE A 644 11.53 15.92 44.13
N GLN A 645 11.78 15.67 45.42
CA GLN A 645 11.10 16.37 46.48
C GLN A 645 11.79 17.69 46.75
N TYR A 646 11.10 18.79 46.61
CA TYR A 646 11.61 20.14 46.88
C TYR A 646 10.91 20.69 48.12
N THR A 647 11.72 21.14 49.06
CA THR A 647 11.23 21.84 50.27
C THR A 647 11.60 23.31 50.14
N ASP A 648 10.60 24.18 50.14
CA ASP A 648 10.78 25.62 50.03
C ASP A 648 11.34 26.24 51.30
N SER A 649 11.63 27.55 51.29
CA SER A 649 12.17 28.29 52.45
C SER A 649 11.19 28.41 53.64
N LYS A 650 9.91 28.03 53.43
CA LYS A 650 8.86 28.00 54.45
C LYS A 650 8.64 26.60 54.99
N GLY A 651 9.45 25.63 54.58
CA GLY A 651 9.32 24.24 54.99
C GLY A 651 8.21 23.46 54.28
N GLN A 652 7.63 23.98 53.20
CA GLN A 652 6.57 23.36 52.45
C GLN A 652 7.19 22.43 51.38
N THR A 653 6.85 21.14 51.42
CA THR A 653 7.41 20.16 50.53
C THR A 653 6.47 19.92 49.33
N SER A 654 7.01 19.96 48.13
CA SER A 654 6.30 19.63 46.85
C SER A 654 7.15 18.68 46.01
N ASN A 655 6.49 17.84 45.24
CA ASN A 655 7.17 17.00 44.23
C ASN A 655 7.27 17.83 42.94
N MET A 656 8.47 17.89 42.38
CA MET A 656 8.74 18.61 41.12
C MET A 656 9.31 17.64 40.08
N HIS A 657 8.88 17.78 38.84
CA HIS A 657 9.47 17.02 37.75
C HIS A 657 10.92 17.43 37.50
N THR A 658 11.77 16.45 37.28
CA THR A 658 13.09 16.66 36.67
C THR A 658 13.00 16.62 35.17
N ILE A 659 13.79 17.43 34.50
CA ILE A 659 13.94 17.39 33.04
C ILE A 659 15.29 16.79 32.73
N GLY A 660 15.28 15.72 31.94
CA GLY A 660 16.47 15.03 31.49
C GLY A 660 16.49 14.81 29.97
N ALA A 661 17.68 14.56 29.45
CA ALA A 661 17.81 14.14 28.06
C ALA A 661 17.14 12.76 27.85
N THR A 662 16.65 12.49 26.66
CA THR A 662 15.99 11.22 26.30
C THR A 662 16.71 10.44 25.21
N ASN A 663 17.68 11.04 24.51
CA ASN A 663 18.46 10.40 23.46
C ASN A 663 19.88 10.99 23.37
N ASN A 664 20.74 10.32 22.62
CA ASN A 664 22.04 10.87 22.21
C ASN A 664 21.89 11.60 20.87
N SER A 665 22.28 12.85 20.79
CA SER A 665 22.28 13.61 19.53
C SER A 665 23.38 13.15 18.57
N ASN A 666 23.11 13.22 17.25
CA ASN A 666 24.12 12.98 16.23
C ASN A 666 24.15 14.11 15.17
N PRO A 667 24.99 15.15 15.37
CA PRO A 667 25.09 16.25 14.41
C PRO A 667 25.67 15.83 13.05
N ASN A 668 26.24 14.63 12.95
CA ASN A 668 26.82 14.06 11.73
C ASN A 668 25.87 13.08 11.03
N LEU A 669 24.65 12.92 11.54
CA LEU A 669 23.65 12.08 10.89
C LEU A 669 23.42 12.55 9.45
N LYS A 670 23.57 11.66 8.49
CA LYS A 670 23.44 11.93 7.05
C LYS A 670 22.42 11.01 6.40
N TRP A 671 22.15 11.29 5.15
CA TRP A 671 21.19 10.58 4.31
C TRP A 671 21.65 9.13 4.02
N GLU A 672 20.72 8.20 4.04
CA GLU A 672 20.92 6.90 3.37
C GLU A 672 21.00 7.15 1.86
N ARG A 673 21.90 6.47 1.17
CA ARG A 673 22.14 6.63 -0.27
C ARG A 673 21.98 5.31 -1.00
N THR A 674 21.07 5.27 -1.94
CA THR A 674 20.81 4.09 -2.78
C THR A 674 21.30 4.37 -4.19
N GLY A 675 22.37 3.68 -4.61
CA GLY A 675 22.80 3.62 -6.00
C GLY A 675 22.18 2.42 -6.69
N MET A 676 21.68 2.59 -7.91
CA MET A 676 21.10 1.50 -8.70
C MET A 676 21.55 1.56 -10.14
N PHE A 677 22.12 0.45 -10.61
CA PHE A 677 22.36 0.16 -12.02
C PHE A 677 21.19 -0.66 -12.55
N ASN A 678 20.75 -0.36 -13.77
CA ASN A 678 19.65 -1.03 -14.43
C ASN A 678 19.95 -1.21 -15.91
N ILE A 679 19.66 -2.40 -16.46
CA ILE A 679 19.74 -2.70 -17.89
C ILE A 679 18.55 -3.56 -18.29
N GLY A 680 17.88 -3.21 -19.38
CA GLY A 680 16.72 -3.95 -19.83
C GLY A 680 16.55 -3.93 -21.34
N VAL A 681 15.81 -4.92 -21.82
CA VAL A 681 15.43 -5.09 -23.22
C VAL A 681 13.91 -5.18 -23.30
N ASP A 682 13.33 -4.25 -24.05
CA ASP A 682 11.93 -4.30 -24.45
C ASP A 682 11.82 -4.94 -25.82
N PHE A 683 10.89 -5.87 -25.98
CA PHE A 683 10.66 -6.57 -27.25
C PHE A 683 9.17 -6.61 -27.62
N GLY A 684 8.91 -6.67 -28.93
CA GLY A 684 7.59 -6.84 -29.49
C GLY A 684 7.62 -7.62 -30.80
N PHE A 685 6.68 -8.55 -30.98
CA PHE A 685 6.57 -9.44 -32.13
C PHE A 685 5.13 -9.57 -32.59
N PHE A 686 4.95 -10.01 -33.85
CA PHE A 686 3.66 -10.41 -34.44
C PHE A 686 2.61 -9.28 -34.47
N GLY A 687 3.02 -8.06 -34.82
CA GLY A 687 2.14 -6.89 -34.84
C GLY A 687 1.66 -6.49 -33.44
N GLY A 688 2.50 -6.62 -32.42
CA GLY A 688 2.19 -6.28 -31.01
C GLY A 688 1.45 -7.37 -30.24
N ARG A 689 1.24 -8.56 -30.86
CA ARG A 689 0.55 -9.68 -30.17
C ARG A 689 1.38 -10.35 -29.08
N LEU A 690 2.70 -10.21 -29.12
CA LEU A 690 3.62 -10.63 -28.08
C LEU A 690 4.54 -9.45 -27.76
N SER A 691 4.56 -9.00 -26.55
CA SER A 691 5.47 -7.97 -26.07
C SER A 691 5.96 -8.29 -24.65
N GLY A 692 7.09 -7.72 -24.28
CA GLY A 692 7.61 -7.93 -22.94
C GLY A 692 8.88 -7.14 -22.69
N THR A 693 9.34 -7.24 -21.44
CA THR A 693 10.56 -6.61 -20.94
C THR A 693 11.32 -7.62 -20.11
N VAL A 694 12.62 -7.73 -20.35
CA VAL A 694 13.58 -8.44 -19.49
C VAL A 694 14.50 -7.40 -18.88
N GLU A 695 14.64 -7.40 -17.56
CA GLU A 695 15.39 -6.39 -16.85
C GLU A 695 16.30 -7.01 -15.78
N TYR A 696 17.53 -6.53 -15.68
CA TYR A 696 18.46 -6.81 -14.59
C TYR A 696 18.76 -5.53 -13.82
N TYR A 697 18.81 -5.61 -12.49
CA TYR A 697 19.19 -4.50 -11.62
C TYR A 697 20.21 -4.92 -10.55
N ASP A 698 21.06 -3.97 -10.16
CA ASP A 698 21.96 -4.03 -9.01
C ASP A 698 21.75 -2.75 -8.17
N LYS A 699 21.10 -2.90 -7.02
CA LYS A 699 20.73 -1.85 -6.08
C LYS A 699 21.57 -2.01 -4.82
N ARG A 700 22.30 -0.95 -4.43
CA ARG A 700 23.06 -0.92 -3.19
C ARG A 700 22.70 0.32 -2.39
N THR A 701 22.27 0.11 -1.14
CA THR A 701 22.07 1.18 -0.18
C THR A 701 23.22 1.18 0.80
N SER A 702 23.83 2.32 0.98
CA SER A 702 24.95 2.59 1.90
C SER A 702 24.54 3.64 2.93
N ASP A 703 25.32 3.73 3.98
CA ASP A 703 25.08 4.67 5.08
C ASP A 703 23.71 4.42 5.77
N LEU A 704 23.34 3.15 5.92
CA LEU A 704 22.08 2.75 6.59
C LEU A 704 21.99 3.34 7.98
N ILE A 705 20.83 3.83 8.32
CA ILE A 705 20.56 4.44 9.62
C ILE A 705 19.92 3.40 10.53
N TYR A 706 20.52 3.25 11.73
CA TYR A 706 20.02 2.36 12.77
C TYR A 706 20.42 2.86 14.15
N TYR A 707 19.85 2.27 15.21
CA TYR A 707 20.19 2.52 16.60
C TYR A 707 21.40 1.68 17.00
N TYR A 708 22.61 2.25 16.92
CA TYR A 708 23.84 1.55 17.25
C TYR A 708 24.17 1.65 18.72
N PRO A 709 24.65 0.55 19.34
CA PRO A 709 25.12 0.57 20.72
C PRO A 709 26.35 1.48 20.84
N VAL A 710 26.39 2.26 21.92
CA VAL A 710 27.49 3.15 22.25
C VAL A 710 27.84 3.01 23.74
N SER A 711 29.08 3.34 24.08
CA SER A 711 29.55 3.24 25.47
C SER A 711 28.86 4.31 26.35
N THR A 712 28.20 3.86 27.43
CA THR A 712 27.61 4.74 28.44
C THR A 712 28.62 5.53 29.24
N ASN A 713 29.92 5.18 29.19
CA ASN A 713 31.01 6.00 29.73
C ASN A 713 31.22 7.31 28.97
N ARG A 714 30.75 7.39 27.72
CA ARG A 714 30.92 8.56 26.84
C ARG A 714 29.61 9.23 26.48
N TYR A 715 28.55 8.48 26.48
CA TYR A 715 27.22 8.93 26.03
C TYR A 715 26.21 8.73 27.15
N ALA A 716 25.21 9.58 27.21
CA ALA A 716 24.16 9.50 28.24
C ALA A 716 23.27 8.25 28.10
N PHE A 717 23.15 7.72 26.90
CA PHE A 717 22.33 6.55 26.59
C PHE A 717 23.14 5.48 25.87
N GLY A 718 22.78 4.21 26.06
CA GLY A 718 23.48 3.06 25.46
C GLY A 718 23.34 2.92 23.95
N THR A 719 22.52 3.75 23.29
CA THR A 719 22.32 3.71 21.84
C THR A 719 22.40 5.10 21.22
N MET A 720 22.78 5.18 19.96
CA MET A 720 22.77 6.41 19.15
C MET A 720 22.35 6.12 17.72
N THR A 721 21.49 6.97 17.16
CA THR A 721 21.13 6.91 15.74
C THR A 721 22.32 7.31 14.87
N ALA A 722 22.80 6.38 14.03
CA ALA A 722 24.01 6.59 13.24
C ALA A 722 23.95 5.89 11.87
N ASN A 723 24.83 6.33 10.95
CA ASN A 723 24.94 5.76 9.59
C ASN A 723 26.08 4.77 9.54
N VAL A 724 25.82 3.49 9.37
CA VAL A 724 26.88 2.47 9.41
C VAL A 724 26.77 1.40 8.33
N GLY A 725 25.61 0.79 8.12
CA GLY A 725 25.45 -0.42 7.34
C GLY A 725 25.32 -0.23 5.84
N ASP A 726 25.43 -1.34 5.12
CA ASP A 726 25.18 -1.42 3.68
C ASP A 726 24.32 -2.66 3.36
N ILE A 727 23.35 -2.52 2.46
CA ILE A 727 22.51 -3.62 1.93
C ILE A 727 22.57 -3.63 0.40
N SER A 728 22.60 -4.82 -0.19
CA SER A 728 22.55 -5.04 -1.64
C SER A 728 21.31 -5.86 -2.01
N ASN A 729 20.66 -5.47 -3.10
CA ASN A 729 19.59 -6.21 -3.77
C ASN A 729 19.93 -6.31 -5.26
N LYS A 730 19.97 -7.54 -5.79
CA LYS A 730 20.23 -7.82 -7.21
C LYS A 730 19.13 -8.72 -7.73
N GLY A 731 18.64 -8.45 -8.92
CA GLY A 731 17.57 -9.26 -9.44
C GLY A 731 17.36 -9.21 -10.93
N VAL A 732 16.52 -10.15 -11.38
CA VAL A 732 16.05 -10.25 -12.77
C VAL A 732 14.52 -10.20 -12.74
N GLU A 733 13.96 -9.40 -13.63
CA GLU A 733 12.53 -9.22 -13.81
C GLU A 733 12.15 -9.53 -15.25
N LEU A 734 11.05 -10.25 -15.43
CA LEU A 734 10.46 -10.57 -16.73
C LEU A 734 8.98 -10.19 -16.71
N SER A 735 8.54 -9.41 -17.69
CA SER A 735 7.14 -9.14 -17.97
C SER A 735 6.84 -9.54 -19.39
N ILE A 736 5.80 -10.35 -19.59
CA ILE A 736 5.32 -10.78 -20.90
C ILE A 736 3.84 -10.46 -21.00
N HIS A 737 3.45 -9.84 -22.08
CA HIS A 737 2.05 -9.65 -22.49
C HIS A 737 1.85 -10.32 -23.86
N ALA A 738 0.84 -11.18 -23.95
CA ALA A 738 0.53 -11.86 -25.20
C ALA A 738 -0.97 -11.88 -25.49
N VAL A 739 -1.32 -11.88 -26.78
CA VAL A 739 -2.65 -12.14 -27.30
C VAL A 739 -2.57 -13.39 -28.20
N PRO A 740 -2.54 -14.61 -27.59
CA PRO A 740 -2.35 -15.86 -28.35
C PRO A 740 -3.45 -16.11 -29.36
N VAL A 741 -4.69 -15.81 -29.00
CA VAL A 741 -5.85 -16.01 -29.85
C VAL A 741 -6.64 -14.72 -29.97
N MET A 742 -6.92 -14.32 -31.21
CA MET A 742 -7.76 -13.18 -31.54
C MET A 742 -8.58 -13.51 -32.78
N THR A 743 -9.90 -13.65 -32.60
CA THR A 743 -10.88 -13.85 -33.68
C THR A 743 -11.94 -12.74 -33.61
N LYS A 744 -12.92 -12.76 -34.49
CA LYS A 744 -14.02 -11.79 -34.49
C LYS A 744 -14.79 -11.77 -33.15
N ASP A 745 -15.04 -12.95 -32.56
CA ASP A 745 -15.88 -13.11 -31.38
C ASP A 745 -15.13 -13.50 -30.12
N PHE A 746 -13.88 -13.96 -30.25
CA PHE A 746 -13.09 -14.47 -29.13
C PHE A 746 -11.70 -13.84 -29.09
N LYS A 747 -11.31 -13.35 -27.91
CA LYS A 747 -9.96 -12.84 -27.62
C LYS A 747 -9.46 -13.47 -26.32
N TRP A 748 -8.26 -14.01 -26.38
CA TRP A 748 -7.50 -14.40 -25.18
C TRP A 748 -6.29 -13.48 -25.07
N SER A 749 -6.19 -12.74 -23.98
CA SER A 749 -5.00 -11.99 -23.60
C SER A 749 -4.44 -12.54 -22.29
N THR A 750 -3.13 -12.60 -22.21
CA THR A 750 -2.42 -13.10 -21.03
C THR A 750 -1.24 -12.21 -20.69
N ALA A 751 -1.01 -11.99 -19.39
CA ALA A 751 0.13 -11.23 -18.88
C ALA A 751 0.81 -12.04 -17.78
N LEU A 752 2.13 -12.25 -17.91
CA LEU A 752 2.95 -12.98 -16.96
C LEU A 752 4.08 -12.08 -16.45
N ASN A 753 4.17 -11.96 -15.13
CA ASN A 753 5.25 -11.26 -14.43
C ASN A 753 6.03 -12.26 -13.59
N LEU A 754 7.34 -12.27 -13.72
CA LEU A 754 8.26 -13.07 -12.92
C LEU A 754 9.33 -12.17 -12.32
N SER A 755 9.71 -12.41 -11.09
CA SER A 755 10.78 -11.65 -10.44
C SER A 755 11.61 -12.52 -9.50
N HIS A 756 12.92 -12.41 -9.61
CA HIS A 756 13.89 -12.95 -8.66
C HIS A 756 14.67 -11.80 -8.04
N ASN A 757 14.79 -11.77 -6.72
CA ASN A 757 15.61 -10.83 -5.97
C ASN A 757 16.56 -11.56 -5.02
N SER A 758 17.82 -11.19 -5.01
CA SER A 758 18.81 -11.63 -4.03
C SER A 758 19.16 -10.48 -3.10
N ASN A 759 18.67 -10.54 -1.88
CA ASN A 759 18.97 -9.57 -0.81
C ASN A 759 20.20 -10.02 -0.02
N LYS A 760 21.08 -9.09 0.35
CA LYS A 760 22.27 -9.37 1.17
C LYS A 760 22.63 -8.15 2.02
N VAL A 761 22.81 -8.36 3.31
CA VAL A 761 23.45 -7.42 4.21
C VAL A 761 24.95 -7.48 3.95
N VAL A 762 25.52 -6.37 3.49
CA VAL A 762 26.91 -6.30 3.07
C VAL A 762 27.79 -5.90 4.24
N LYS A 763 27.28 -5.01 5.11
CA LYS A 763 28.03 -4.43 6.21
C LYS A 763 27.09 -3.98 7.33
N LEU A 764 27.49 -4.22 8.59
CA LEU A 764 26.80 -3.75 9.79
C LEU A 764 27.69 -2.95 10.72
N SER A 765 28.98 -2.88 10.46
CA SER A 765 29.96 -2.27 11.34
C SER A 765 30.88 -1.30 10.59
N ASN A 766 31.43 -0.32 11.32
CA ASN A 766 32.48 0.56 10.83
C ASN A 766 33.53 0.78 11.94
N GLN A 767 34.47 1.71 11.75
CA GLN A 767 35.54 1.98 12.73
C GLN A 767 35.01 2.51 14.09
N THR A 768 33.82 3.11 14.12
CA THR A 768 33.25 3.73 15.31
C THR A 768 32.17 2.89 15.96
N PHE A 769 31.38 2.18 15.15
CA PHE A 769 30.25 1.38 15.60
C PHE A 769 30.46 -0.07 15.17
N SER A 770 30.35 -1.00 16.10
CA SER A 770 30.52 -2.43 15.83
C SER A 770 29.30 -3.19 16.33
N VAL A 771 28.66 -3.91 15.40
CA VAL A 771 27.55 -4.82 15.68
C VAL A 771 27.75 -6.08 14.85
N ASN A 772 27.83 -7.23 15.52
CA ASN A 772 28.01 -8.52 14.83
C ASN A 772 26.71 -8.97 14.16
N TYR A 773 25.58 -8.75 14.84
CA TYR A 773 24.24 -9.06 14.35
C TYR A 773 23.21 -8.20 15.07
N ILE A 774 22.02 -8.12 14.48
CA ILE A 774 20.82 -7.54 15.07
C ILE A 774 19.80 -8.66 15.21
N ASN A 775 19.28 -8.87 16.41
CA ASN A 775 18.21 -9.83 16.66
C ASN A 775 16.88 -9.23 16.24
N GLU A 776 16.09 -10.00 15.51
CA GLU A 776 14.78 -9.60 15.02
C GLU A 776 13.77 -10.74 15.18
N ALA A 777 12.50 -10.40 15.14
CA ALA A 777 11.37 -11.33 15.24
C ALA A 777 11.36 -12.10 16.56
N ASP A 778 11.16 -11.39 17.68
CA ASP A 778 10.66 -12.02 18.90
C ASP A 778 9.24 -12.53 18.60
N CYS A 779 9.12 -13.85 18.46
CA CYS A 779 7.86 -14.50 18.11
C CYS A 779 6.93 -14.70 19.30
N MET A 780 7.33 -14.28 20.50
CA MET A 780 6.54 -14.30 21.74
C MET A 780 5.92 -15.66 22.07
N ILE A 781 6.66 -16.73 21.82
CA ILE A 781 6.24 -18.08 22.21
C ILE A 781 6.38 -18.22 23.72
N THR A 782 5.37 -18.74 24.40
CA THR A 782 5.38 -18.95 25.86
C THR A 782 6.63 -19.69 26.31
N GLY A 783 7.31 -19.16 27.32
CA GLY A 783 8.57 -19.70 27.83
C GLY A 783 9.83 -19.31 27.03
N ASN A 784 9.67 -18.62 25.90
CA ASN A 784 10.77 -18.15 25.03
C ASN A 784 10.63 -16.66 24.68
N ASN A 785 9.98 -15.86 25.52
CA ASN A 785 9.84 -14.42 25.31
C ASN A 785 11.22 -13.76 25.27
N GLY A 786 11.43 -12.85 24.34
CA GLY A 786 12.71 -12.21 24.07
C GLY A 786 13.66 -13.03 23.19
N VAL A 787 13.29 -14.27 22.79
CA VAL A 787 14.10 -15.08 21.88
C VAL A 787 13.70 -14.78 20.43
N CYS A 788 14.53 -14.00 19.74
CA CYS A 788 14.33 -13.69 18.36
C CYS A 788 14.70 -14.88 17.45
N VAL A 789 13.86 -15.17 16.43
CA VAL A 789 14.07 -16.29 15.50
C VAL A 789 14.78 -15.88 14.22
N GLN A 790 15.01 -14.59 14.03
CA GLN A 790 15.78 -14.06 12.91
C GLN A 790 16.96 -13.24 13.40
N ARG A 791 18.03 -13.23 12.60
CA ARG A 791 19.18 -12.36 12.78
C ARG A 791 19.54 -11.65 11.49
N ILE A 792 19.72 -10.33 11.56
CA ILE A 792 20.35 -9.54 10.53
C ILE A 792 21.84 -9.61 10.74
N MET A 793 22.59 -10.19 9.80
CA MET A 793 24.02 -10.38 9.91
C MET A 793 24.71 -10.21 8.55
N GLU A 794 25.97 -9.80 8.57
CA GLU A 794 26.77 -9.65 7.35
C GLU A 794 26.83 -10.96 6.56
N GLY A 795 26.69 -10.85 5.25
CA GLY A 795 26.71 -12.00 4.34
C GLY A 795 25.38 -12.72 4.18
N SER A 796 24.38 -12.43 4.99
CA SER A 796 23.04 -13.06 4.98
C SER A 796 21.97 -12.10 4.48
N PRO A 797 20.83 -12.59 3.99
CA PRO A 797 19.67 -11.74 3.67
C PRO A 797 18.96 -11.27 4.95
N ILE A 798 18.18 -10.19 4.83
CA ILE A 798 17.17 -9.85 5.83
C ILE A 798 16.13 -10.98 5.85
N GLY A 799 15.68 -11.38 7.05
CA GLY A 799 14.81 -12.55 7.21
C GLY A 799 15.57 -13.88 7.22
N GLN A 800 16.86 -13.85 7.60
CA GLN A 800 17.64 -15.06 7.86
C GLN A 800 17.16 -15.67 9.19
N PHE A 801 16.54 -16.85 9.14
CA PHE A 801 16.21 -17.61 10.33
C PHE A 801 17.47 -18.08 11.04
N TYR A 802 17.49 -17.92 12.36
CA TYR A 802 18.59 -18.29 13.24
C TYR A 802 18.02 -18.96 14.48
N THR A 803 17.91 -20.29 14.41
CA THR A 803 17.16 -21.10 15.38
C THR A 803 17.92 -22.35 15.75
N TYR A 804 17.41 -23.10 16.72
CA TYR A 804 17.92 -24.45 16.99
C TYR A 804 17.58 -25.38 15.83
N GLU A 805 18.42 -26.39 15.63
CA GLU A 805 18.16 -27.45 14.67
C GLU A 805 17.62 -28.68 15.42
N TRP A 806 16.35 -29.04 15.13
CA TRP A 806 15.65 -30.09 15.83
C TRP A 806 16.15 -31.48 15.42
N ALA A 807 16.48 -32.34 16.41
CA ALA A 807 17.05 -33.67 16.17
C ALA A 807 16.06 -34.81 16.44
N GLY A 808 14.80 -34.51 16.79
CA GLY A 808 13.80 -35.50 17.16
C GLY A 808 13.55 -35.51 18.67
N TYR A 809 13.12 -36.66 19.18
CA TYR A 809 12.83 -36.87 20.59
C TYR A 809 13.87 -37.78 21.23
N ASP A 810 14.15 -37.61 22.50
CA ASP A 810 14.91 -38.59 23.33
C ASP A 810 14.01 -39.80 23.67
N ASP A 811 14.58 -40.77 24.39
CA ASP A 811 13.90 -41.95 24.87
C ASP A 811 12.72 -41.63 25.81
N ASN A 812 12.74 -40.47 26.46
CA ASN A 812 11.67 -40.01 27.36
C ASN A 812 10.61 -39.17 26.61
N GLY A 813 10.81 -38.91 25.33
CA GLY A 813 9.90 -38.10 24.49
C GLY A 813 10.09 -36.61 24.65
N VAL A 814 11.24 -36.16 25.12
CA VAL A 814 11.62 -34.75 25.20
C VAL A 814 12.33 -34.33 23.88
N SER A 815 11.97 -33.22 23.31
CA SER A 815 12.61 -32.67 22.10
C SER A 815 14.09 -32.44 22.32
N GLN A 816 14.91 -32.94 21.38
CA GLN A 816 16.35 -32.76 21.32
C GLN A 816 16.75 -31.87 20.15
N PHE A 817 17.91 -31.24 20.31
CA PHE A 817 18.51 -30.36 19.34
C PHE A 817 19.96 -30.76 19.08
N TYR A 818 20.45 -30.57 17.84
CA TYR A 818 21.85 -30.77 17.53
C TYR A 818 22.70 -29.72 18.23
N VAL A 819 23.82 -30.19 18.80
CA VAL A 819 24.87 -29.32 19.38
C VAL A 819 25.77 -28.85 18.26
N HIS A 820 26.08 -27.57 18.24
CA HIS A 820 26.91 -26.94 17.21
C HIS A 820 28.17 -26.36 17.80
N ASP A 821 29.29 -26.48 17.08
CA ASP A 821 30.54 -25.81 17.42
C ASP A 821 30.36 -24.29 17.29
N PRO A 822 30.50 -23.49 18.33
CA PRO A 822 30.31 -22.04 18.29
C PRO A 822 31.23 -21.30 17.32
N ALA A 823 32.39 -21.86 16.97
CA ALA A 823 33.37 -21.23 16.09
C ALA A 823 33.06 -21.48 14.61
N THR A 824 32.59 -22.68 14.27
CA THR A 824 32.36 -23.11 12.88
C THR A 824 30.87 -23.11 12.51
N GLY A 825 29.99 -23.28 13.51
CA GLY A 825 28.55 -23.50 13.30
C GLY A 825 28.22 -24.89 12.72
N GLU A 826 29.18 -25.83 12.75
CA GLU A 826 28.97 -27.20 12.27
C GLU A 826 28.45 -28.09 13.39
N ARG A 827 27.70 -29.14 13.05
CA ARG A 827 27.21 -30.12 14.04
C ARG A 827 28.41 -30.88 14.65
N THR A 828 28.42 -30.99 16.00
CA THR A 828 29.42 -31.79 16.71
C THR A 828 29.15 -33.29 16.64
N GLY A 829 27.94 -33.70 16.24
CA GLY A 829 27.46 -35.09 16.27
C GLY A 829 26.69 -35.42 17.56
N GLU A 830 26.65 -34.53 18.52
CA GLU A 830 25.90 -34.68 19.76
C GLU A 830 24.53 -34.05 19.69
N THR A 831 23.59 -34.52 20.51
CA THR A 831 22.26 -33.94 20.70
C THR A 831 22.04 -33.58 22.17
N THR A 832 21.20 -32.58 22.42
CA THR A 832 20.89 -32.13 23.77
C THR A 832 19.42 -31.77 23.95
N THR A 833 18.89 -32.01 25.14
CA THR A 833 17.59 -31.50 25.59
C THR A 833 17.69 -30.15 26.29
N LYS A 834 18.91 -29.59 26.42
CA LYS A 834 19.17 -28.29 27.06
C LYS A 834 19.99 -27.41 26.12
N PRO A 835 19.40 -26.98 24.95
CA PRO A 835 20.16 -26.21 24.00
C PRO A 835 20.60 -24.86 24.57
N GLN A 836 21.78 -24.42 24.16
CA GLN A 836 22.34 -23.11 24.51
C GLN A 836 22.18 -22.14 23.36
N ASP A 837 22.25 -20.83 23.56
CA ASP A 837 22.17 -19.85 22.44
C ASP A 837 23.26 -20.09 21.38
N THR A 838 24.39 -20.70 21.75
CA THR A 838 25.49 -21.10 20.85
C THR A 838 25.10 -22.23 19.91
N ASP A 839 24.09 -23.04 20.24
CA ASP A 839 23.60 -24.12 19.36
C ASP A 839 22.66 -23.64 18.24
N ARG A 840 22.36 -22.35 18.23
CA ARG A 840 21.54 -21.75 17.17
C ARG A 840 22.35 -21.52 15.91
N VAL A 841 21.76 -21.85 14.78
CA VAL A 841 22.40 -21.76 13.45
C VAL A 841 21.45 -21.16 12.42
N LYS A 842 21.97 -20.96 11.20
CA LYS A 842 21.16 -20.53 10.05
C LYS A 842 20.31 -21.70 9.56
N THR A 843 18.99 -21.62 9.77
CA THR A 843 18.05 -22.70 9.45
C THR A 843 17.17 -22.42 8.25
N GLY A 844 17.37 -21.30 7.56
CA GLY A 844 16.63 -20.96 6.35
C GLY A 844 16.50 -19.46 6.14
N SER A 845 15.79 -19.07 5.08
CA SER A 845 15.54 -17.67 4.75
C SER A 845 14.09 -17.45 4.35
N ALA A 846 13.53 -16.34 4.77
CA ALA A 846 12.21 -15.88 4.38
C ALA A 846 12.17 -15.32 2.95
N GLN A 847 13.34 -15.01 2.36
CA GLN A 847 13.40 -14.42 1.02
C GLN A 847 12.98 -15.41 -0.05
N PRO A 848 12.04 -15.05 -0.93
CA PRO A 848 11.61 -15.90 -2.02
C PRO A 848 12.70 -16.00 -3.11
N LYS A 849 12.79 -17.18 -3.73
CA LYS A 849 13.61 -17.39 -4.92
C LYS A 849 12.92 -16.89 -6.18
N LEU A 850 11.60 -16.93 -6.23
CA LEU A 850 10.80 -16.46 -7.35
C LEU A 850 9.44 -15.95 -6.82
N THR A 851 9.00 -14.80 -7.32
CA THR A 851 7.63 -14.32 -7.20
C THR A 851 7.02 -14.23 -8.59
N TYR A 852 5.73 -14.53 -8.71
CA TYR A 852 5.05 -14.49 -9.99
C TYR A 852 3.59 -14.03 -9.88
N GLY A 853 3.13 -13.39 -10.96
CA GLY A 853 1.74 -13.06 -11.20
C GLY A 853 1.38 -13.37 -12.64
N TRP A 854 0.26 -14.06 -12.86
CA TRP A 854 -0.19 -14.50 -14.16
C TRP A 854 -1.67 -14.19 -14.35
N ASN A 855 -1.96 -13.21 -15.19
CA ASN A 855 -3.30 -12.76 -15.50
C ASN A 855 -3.77 -13.30 -16.84
N ASN A 856 -4.98 -13.82 -16.91
CA ASN A 856 -5.62 -14.31 -18.13
C ASN A 856 -6.98 -13.68 -18.27
N THR A 857 -7.23 -13.06 -19.43
CA THR A 857 -8.52 -12.48 -19.77
C THR A 857 -9.03 -13.14 -21.07
N LEU A 858 -10.16 -13.81 -20.97
CA LEU A 858 -10.87 -14.43 -22.07
C LEU A 858 -12.15 -13.63 -22.35
N SER A 859 -12.26 -13.06 -23.53
CA SER A 859 -13.45 -12.32 -23.95
C SER A 859 -14.13 -13.08 -25.07
N TYR A 860 -15.44 -13.37 -24.91
CA TYR A 860 -16.27 -13.98 -25.92
C TYR A 860 -17.55 -13.16 -26.10
N LYS A 861 -17.62 -12.44 -27.25
CA LYS A 861 -18.71 -11.49 -27.51
C LYS A 861 -18.83 -10.46 -26.36
N ARG A 862 -19.91 -10.57 -25.56
CA ARG A 862 -20.21 -9.69 -24.43
C ARG A 862 -19.78 -10.24 -23.08
N TRP A 863 -19.27 -11.48 -23.05
CA TRP A 863 -18.72 -12.11 -21.85
C TRP A 863 -17.24 -11.84 -21.72
N SER A 864 -16.79 -11.63 -20.48
CA SER A 864 -15.38 -11.55 -20.12
C SER A 864 -15.12 -12.38 -18.88
N LEU A 865 -14.14 -13.27 -18.96
CA LEU A 865 -13.64 -14.05 -17.83
C LEU A 865 -12.21 -13.62 -17.57
N ASN A 866 -11.94 -13.17 -16.36
CA ASN A 866 -10.58 -12.87 -15.87
C ASN A 866 -10.18 -13.87 -14.80
N ALA A 867 -9.01 -14.49 -14.95
CA ALA A 867 -8.43 -15.41 -13.99
C ALA A 867 -7.01 -14.95 -13.66
N PHE A 868 -6.80 -14.56 -12.40
CA PHE A 868 -5.52 -14.06 -11.92
C PHE A 868 -4.89 -15.05 -10.93
N PHE A 869 -3.71 -15.53 -11.30
CA PHE A 869 -2.88 -16.41 -10.49
C PHE A 869 -1.70 -15.64 -9.92
N GLN A 870 -1.32 -15.97 -8.69
CA GLN A 870 -0.10 -15.46 -8.09
C GLN A 870 0.55 -16.49 -7.18
N GLY A 871 1.81 -16.26 -6.84
CA GLY A 871 2.49 -17.11 -5.87
C GLY A 871 3.94 -16.75 -5.67
N VAL A 872 4.51 -17.51 -4.77
CA VAL A 872 5.89 -17.38 -4.30
C VAL A 872 6.54 -18.76 -4.28
N VAL A 873 7.81 -18.84 -4.61
CA VAL A 873 8.56 -20.11 -4.60
C VAL A 873 9.86 -19.94 -3.81
N GLY A 874 10.12 -20.89 -2.92
CA GLY A 874 11.42 -21.09 -2.29
C GLY A 874 11.69 -20.25 -1.05
N ASN A 875 10.69 -19.53 -0.52
CA ASN A 875 10.71 -18.88 0.77
C ASN A 875 10.43 -19.88 1.90
N LYS A 876 10.86 -19.54 3.11
CA LYS A 876 10.54 -20.22 4.36
C LYS A 876 9.67 -19.34 5.24
N ILE A 877 8.83 -19.96 6.06
CA ILE A 877 7.95 -19.29 7.02
C ILE A 877 8.19 -19.91 8.39
N PHE A 878 8.46 -19.08 9.40
CA PHE A 878 8.40 -19.50 10.78
C PHE A 878 6.97 -19.38 11.26
N ASN A 879 6.37 -20.51 11.64
CA ASN A 879 4.98 -20.58 12.04
C ASN A 879 4.87 -20.50 13.58
N ALA A 880 4.88 -19.27 14.13
CA ALA A 880 4.81 -19.03 15.57
C ALA A 880 3.44 -19.46 16.15
N LEU A 881 2.37 -19.31 15.39
CA LEU A 881 1.04 -19.78 15.78
C LEU A 881 1.02 -21.32 15.97
N ARG A 882 1.64 -22.05 15.04
CA ARG A 882 1.73 -23.51 15.14
C ARG A 882 2.74 -23.94 16.21
N ALA A 883 3.85 -23.24 16.37
CA ALA A 883 4.83 -23.48 17.45
C ALA A 883 4.19 -23.35 18.83
N GLN A 884 3.40 -22.31 19.05
CA GLN A 884 2.64 -22.12 20.29
C GLN A 884 1.55 -23.18 20.47
N GLY A 885 0.75 -23.45 19.43
CA GLY A 885 -0.36 -24.37 19.47
C GLY A 885 0.04 -25.85 19.59
N ASN A 886 1.28 -26.19 19.25
CA ASN A 886 1.85 -27.53 19.41
C ASN A 886 2.65 -27.64 20.72
N CYS A 887 2.05 -27.28 21.84
CA CYS A 887 2.66 -27.36 23.14
C CYS A 887 1.74 -28.06 24.13
N VAL A 888 1.98 -29.33 24.38
CA VAL A 888 1.15 -30.15 25.30
C VAL A 888 1.13 -29.62 26.72
N SER A 889 2.17 -28.93 27.18
CA SER A 889 2.19 -28.36 28.52
C SER A 889 1.14 -27.26 28.73
N LEU A 890 0.63 -26.66 27.66
CA LEU A 890 -0.45 -25.68 27.75
C LEU A 890 -1.76 -26.30 28.27
N ILE A 891 -1.98 -27.57 27.99
CA ILE A 891 -3.19 -28.27 28.45
C ILE A 891 -3.25 -28.30 29.97
N SER A 892 -2.11 -28.60 30.63
CA SER A 892 -2.00 -28.58 32.10
C SER A 892 -2.10 -27.16 32.69
N GLN A 893 -1.94 -26.13 31.88
CA GLN A 893 -2.17 -24.72 32.24
C GLN A 893 -3.61 -24.26 31.99
N GLY A 894 -4.51 -25.12 31.55
CA GLY A 894 -5.90 -24.77 31.23
C GLY A 894 -6.10 -24.09 29.88
N LYS A 895 -5.15 -24.25 28.96
CA LYS A 895 -5.19 -23.65 27.61
C LYS A 895 -5.49 -24.70 26.55
N ASN A 896 -6.04 -24.24 25.39
CA ASN A 896 -6.24 -25.08 24.23
C ASN A 896 -4.94 -25.27 23.44
N VAL A 897 -4.94 -26.28 22.56
CA VAL A 897 -3.84 -26.61 21.66
C VAL A 897 -4.38 -26.93 20.26
N LEU A 898 -3.51 -27.02 19.27
CA LEU A 898 -3.86 -27.59 17.97
C LEU A 898 -4.12 -29.10 18.13
N LYS A 899 -5.10 -29.63 17.39
CA LYS A 899 -5.45 -31.04 17.44
C LYS A 899 -4.27 -31.97 17.08
N GLU A 900 -3.42 -31.56 16.15
CA GLU A 900 -2.20 -32.31 15.79
C GLU A 900 -1.24 -32.49 16.96
N CYS A 901 -1.22 -31.54 17.90
CA CYS A 901 -0.38 -31.62 19.10
C CYS A 901 -0.61 -32.91 19.90
N LEU A 902 -1.86 -33.35 19.95
CA LEU A 902 -2.26 -34.53 20.74
C LEU A 902 -1.74 -35.85 20.16
N THR A 903 -1.29 -35.84 18.91
CA THR A 903 -0.75 -37.02 18.21
C THR A 903 0.76 -36.89 17.98
N ASP A 904 1.27 -35.67 17.76
CA ASP A 904 2.64 -35.41 17.34
C ASP A 904 3.61 -35.23 18.52
N GLN A 905 3.10 -34.98 19.72
CA GLN A 905 3.91 -34.70 20.90
C GLN A 905 3.62 -35.66 22.07
N ARG A 906 4.65 -35.89 22.85
CA ARG A 906 4.51 -36.66 24.07
C ARG A 906 4.25 -35.72 25.26
N TYR A 907 3.35 -36.13 26.14
CA TYR A 907 3.13 -35.44 27.40
C TYR A 907 4.44 -35.39 28.21
N GLY A 908 4.85 -34.18 28.63
CA GLY A 908 6.11 -33.99 29.34
C GLY A 908 7.25 -33.41 28.46
N ASP A 909 7.03 -33.20 27.15
CA ASP A 909 7.99 -32.48 26.29
C ASP A 909 8.09 -31.01 26.69
N VAL A 910 9.03 -30.69 27.60
CA VAL A 910 9.27 -29.33 28.08
C VAL A 910 9.92 -28.41 27.06
N ASN A 911 10.40 -28.97 25.96
CA ASN A 911 11.09 -28.26 24.88
C ASN A 911 10.22 -28.08 23.60
N SER A 912 8.96 -28.48 23.67
CA SER A 912 8.06 -28.43 22.51
C SER A 912 7.97 -27.05 21.84
N GLN A 913 8.13 -26.00 22.61
CA GLN A 913 8.04 -24.60 22.17
C GLN A 913 9.41 -23.97 21.82
N ALA A 914 10.51 -24.72 21.92
CA ALA A 914 11.80 -24.16 21.60
C ALA A 914 11.85 -23.63 20.15
N PRO A 915 12.36 -22.43 19.91
CA PRO A 915 12.40 -21.81 18.58
C PRO A 915 13.40 -22.55 17.69
N SER A 916 12.90 -23.54 16.96
CA SER A 916 13.69 -24.44 16.14
C SER A 916 13.18 -24.50 14.68
N ASP A 917 13.97 -25.12 13.82
CA ASP A 917 13.62 -25.33 12.42
C ASP A 917 12.42 -26.29 12.24
N ARG A 918 12.01 -27.01 13.29
CA ARG A 918 10.74 -27.75 13.30
C ARG A 918 9.54 -26.89 12.90
N TRP A 919 9.59 -25.62 13.23
CA TRP A 919 8.53 -24.64 12.97
C TRP A 919 8.77 -23.80 11.72
N ILE A 920 9.88 -24.04 11.00
CA ILE A 920 10.22 -23.39 9.74
C ILE A 920 9.71 -24.23 8.57
N GLU A 921 8.67 -23.76 7.92
CA GLU A 921 7.96 -24.50 6.89
C GLU A 921 8.26 -23.95 5.49
N ASN A 922 7.92 -24.73 4.47
CA ASN A 922 7.98 -24.27 3.08
C ASN A 922 6.81 -23.30 2.81
N GLY A 923 7.12 -22.04 2.51
CA GLY A 923 6.14 -21.01 2.21
C GLY A 923 5.73 -20.92 0.73
N SER A 924 6.19 -21.83 -0.12
CA SER A 924 5.82 -21.81 -1.55
C SER A 924 4.36 -22.07 -1.77
N TYR A 925 3.73 -21.29 -2.66
CA TYR A 925 2.33 -21.49 -3.03
C TYR A 925 2.01 -21.04 -4.45
N LEU A 926 0.92 -21.60 -4.99
CA LEU A 926 0.18 -21.12 -6.16
C LEU A 926 -1.26 -20.85 -5.74
N ARG A 927 -1.73 -19.63 -5.99
CA ARG A 927 -3.10 -19.20 -5.68
C ARG A 927 -3.81 -18.72 -6.94
N LEU A 928 -5.04 -19.18 -7.16
CA LEU A 928 -6.00 -18.49 -8.00
C LEU A 928 -6.62 -17.39 -7.13
N SER A 929 -6.04 -16.19 -7.21
CA SER A 929 -6.38 -15.07 -6.32
C SER A 929 -7.71 -14.45 -6.66
N THR A 930 -8.00 -14.27 -7.95
CA THR A 930 -9.25 -13.65 -8.40
C THR A 930 -9.77 -14.36 -9.64
N LEU A 931 -11.06 -14.68 -9.62
CA LEU A 931 -11.80 -15.18 -10.78
C LEU A 931 -13.02 -14.29 -10.97
N THR A 932 -13.07 -13.53 -12.07
CA THR A 932 -14.18 -12.61 -12.37
C THR A 932 -14.86 -13.00 -13.67
N LEU A 933 -16.17 -13.14 -13.64
CA LEU A 933 -17.02 -13.28 -14.82
C LEU A 933 -17.84 -12.01 -14.98
N ALA A 934 -17.77 -11.38 -16.13
CA ALA A 934 -18.52 -10.17 -16.44
C ALA A 934 -19.34 -10.31 -17.71
N TYR A 935 -20.48 -9.64 -17.75
CA TYR A 935 -21.32 -9.51 -18.94
C TYR A 935 -21.64 -8.05 -19.21
N ASP A 936 -21.34 -7.60 -20.41
CA ASP A 936 -21.61 -6.23 -20.87
C ASP A 936 -22.90 -6.21 -21.70
N PHE A 937 -23.94 -5.59 -21.16
CA PHE A 937 -25.21 -5.39 -21.87
C PHE A 937 -25.12 -4.28 -22.93
N GLY A 938 -24.08 -3.42 -22.86
CA GLY A 938 -23.96 -2.23 -23.70
C GLY A 938 -25.06 -1.20 -23.41
N LYS A 939 -25.44 -0.45 -24.43
CA LYS A 939 -26.53 0.52 -24.32
C LYS A 939 -27.86 -0.21 -24.19
N ILE A 940 -28.63 0.09 -23.13
CA ILE A 940 -29.96 -0.51 -22.87
C ILE A 940 -31.09 0.44 -23.26
N SER A 941 -30.89 1.73 -22.99
CA SER A 941 -31.88 2.77 -23.30
C SER A 941 -31.16 4.08 -23.60
N ASP A 942 -31.91 5.11 -23.99
CA ASP A 942 -31.33 6.45 -24.16
C ASP A 942 -30.83 7.06 -22.85
N TRP A 943 -31.30 6.57 -21.73
CA TRP A 943 -30.89 6.99 -20.40
C TRP A 943 -29.71 6.19 -19.86
N VAL A 944 -29.56 4.92 -20.27
CA VAL A 944 -28.51 4.02 -19.83
C VAL A 944 -27.62 3.70 -21.04
N SER A 945 -26.53 4.46 -21.15
CA SER A 945 -25.57 4.34 -22.26
C SER A 945 -24.67 3.10 -22.12
N GLY A 946 -24.56 2.51 -20.92
CA GLY A 946 -23.84 1.26 -20.68
C GLY A 946 -24.23 0.61 -19.37
N LEU A 947 -24.42 -0.71 -19.40
CA LEU A 947 -24.64 -1.53 -18.21
C LEU A 947 -23.73 -2.76 -18.27
N SER A 948 -22.97 -3.01 -17.20
CA SER A 948 -22.22 -4.25 -17.03
C SER A 948 -22.49 -4.84 -15.65
N ILE A 949 -22.60 -6.16 -15.57
CA ILE A 949 -22.74 -6.90 -14.32
C ILE A 949 -21.56 -7.85 -14.23
N TYR A 950 -21.00 -7.99 -13.05
CA TYR A 950 -19.87 -8.91 -12.82
C TYR A 950 -20.03 -9.65 -11.50
N ALA A 951 -19.48 -10.87 -11.47
CA ALA A 951 -19.34 -11.68 -10.28
C ALA A 951 -17.86 -12.04 -10.13
N THR A 952 -17.35 -11.89 -8.92
CA THR A 952 -15.94 -12.16 -8.58
C THR A 952 -15.87 -13.10 -7.39
N CYS A 953 -14.95 -14.05 -7.46
CA CYS A 953 -14.53 -14.83 -6.31
C CYS A 953 -13.04 -14.54 -6.05
N ASP A 954 -12.73 -14.06 -4.85
CA ASP A 954 -11.35 -13.87 -4.42
C ASP A 954 -10.90 -15.04 -3.55
N ASN A 955 -9.59 -15.36 -3.60
CA ASN A 955 -8.98 -16.49 -2.90
C ASN A 955 -9.68 -17.81 -3.20
N VAL A 956 -9.83 -18.12 -4.50
CA VAL A 956 -10.60 -19.29 -5.00
C VAL A 956 -10.02 -20.60 -4.48
N PHE A 957 -8.71 -20.78 -4.64
CA PHE A 957 -7.94 -21.88 -4.04
C PHE A 957 -6.46 -21.53 -3.91
N THR A 958 -5.80 -22.19 -2.96
CA THR A 958 -4.35 -22.11 -2.75
C THR A 958 -3.76 -23.51 -2.71
N ILE A 959 -2.75 -23.77 -3.53
CA ILE A 959 -1.96 -25.00 -3.52
C ILE A 959 -0.66 -24.71 -2.81
N THR A 960 -0.42 -25.36 -1.68
CA THR A 960 0.76 -25.15 -0.83
C THR A 960 1.08 -26.39 0.02
N GLY A 961 2.34 -26.52 0.40
CA GLY A 961 2.77 -27.46 1.43
C GLY A 961 2.85 -26.84 2.84
N TYR A 962 2.46 -25.57 3.00
CA TYR A 962 2.43 -24.88 4.27
C TYR A 962 1.31 -25.41 5.17
N LYS A 963 1.60 -25.71 6.42
CA LYS A 963 0.64 -26.29 7.35
C LYS A 963 -0.22 -25.27 8.09
N GLY A 964 0.26 -24.01 8.18
CA GLY A 964 -0.50 -22.91 8.77
C GLY A 964 -1.78 -22.57 7.99
N THR A 965 -2.46 -21.52 8.38
CA THR A 965 -3.76 -21.13 7.81
C THR A 965 -3.61 -20.59 6.39
N ASP A 966 -2.59 -19.75 6.14
CA ASP A 966 -2.32 -19.17 4.82
C ASP A 966 -0.82 -18.93 4.62
N PRO A 967 -0.22 -19.31 3.46
CA PRO A 967 1.19 -19.06 3.17
C PRO A 967 1.51 -17.63 2.75
N GLU A 968 0.51 -16.76 2.55
CA GLU A 968 0.71 -15.34 2.27
C GLU A 968 0.96 -14.59 3.58
N VAL A 969 2.20 -14.65 4.03
CA VAL A 969 2.71 -13.87 5.17
C VAL A 969 3.46 -12.65 4.66
N ASP A 970 3.65 -11.64 5.51
CA ASP A 970 4.45 -10.46 5.13
C ASP A 970 5.87 -10.87 4.72
N LEU A 971 6.24 -10.48 3.51
CA LEU A 971 7.59 -10.67 2.96
C LEU A 971 8.39 -9.35 2.96
N GLY A 972 7.80 -8.27 3.46
CA GLY A 972 8.44 -6.98 3.66
C GLY A 972 9.04 -6.82 5.05
N GLY A 973 9.46 -5.61 5.37
CA GLY A 973 9.97 -5.26 6.68
C GLY A 973 11.34 -5.88 7.02
N LEU A 974 11.66 -5.87 8.30
CA LEU A 974 12.86 -6.49 8.87
C LEU A 974 12.63 -7.93 9.32
N THR A 975 11.37 -8.32 9.48
CA THR A 975 10.93 -9.62 10.00
C THR A 975 10.04 -10.38 8.98
N PRO A 976 10.47 -10.53 7.70
CA PRO A 976 9.67 -11.22 6.71
C PRO A 976 9.50 -12.70 7.06
N GLY A 977 8.40 -13.29 6.58
CA GLY A 977 8.18 -14.73 6.66
C GLY A 977 7.84 -15.24 8.05
N ILE A 978 7.21 -14.43 8.91
CA ILE A 978 6.72 -14.85 10.22
C ILE A 978 5.19 -14.92 10.19
N GLN A 979 4.64 -16.07 10.54
CA GLN A 979 3.24 -16.19 10.92
C GLN A 979 3.15 -15.89 12.42
N TRP A 980 2.81 -14.64 12.74
CA TRP A 980 2.71 -14.18 14.11
C TRP A 980 1.57 -14.88 14.87
N ARG A 981 1.75 -15.09 16.16
CA ARG A 981 0.75 -15.66 17.06
C ARG A 981 -0.33 -14.62 17.41
N ASN A 982 0.10 -13.44 17.84
CA ASN A 982 -0.73 -12.39 18.43
C ASN A 982 -1.31 -11.38 17.43
N MET A 983 -0.91 -11.45 16.15
CA MET A 983 -1.40 -10.60 15.07
C MET A 983 -2.09 -11.41 13.97
N TYR A 984 -2.68 -12.54 14.34
CA TYR A 984 -3.40 -13.37 13.39
C TYR A 984 -4.75 -12.74 13.07
N TYR A 985 -5.05 -12.58 11.79
CA TYR A 985 -6.40 -12.34 11.27
C TYR A 985 -6.69 -13.39 10.20
N PRO A 986 -7.86 -14.07 10.24
CA PRO A 986 -8.16 -15.14 9.30
C PRO A 986 -8.22 -14.65 7.86
N HIS A 987 -7.55 -15.35 6.93
CA HIS A 987 -7.73 -15.09 5.50
C HIS A 987 -9.12 -15.54 5.05
N THR A 988 -9.70 -14.76 4.13
CA THR A 988 -11.07 -14.99 3.68
C THR A 988 -11.13 -15.47 2.23
N ARG A 989 -12.21 -16.18 1.92
CA ARG A 989 -12.73 -16.36 0.57
C ARG A 989 -13.92 -15.44 0.40
N THR A 990 -13.89 -14.64 -0.66
CA THR A 990 -14.88 -13.59 -0.88
C THR A 990 -15.66 -13.83 -2.16
N PHE A 991 -16.97 -13.76 -2.07
CA PHE A 991 -17.88 -13.76 -3.22
C PHE A 991 -18.52 -12.39 -3.36
N MET A 992 -18.31 -11.76 -4.50
CA MET A 992 -18.77 -10.41 -4.79
C MET A 992 -19.63 -10.38 -6.05
N MET A 993 -20.70 -9.59 -6.03
CA MET A 993 -21.47 -9.22 -7.20
C MET A 993 -21.50 -7.70 -7.35
N GLY A 994 -21.29 -7.23 -8.54
CA GLY A 994 -21.26 -5.79 -8.79
C GLY A 994 -21.88 -5.38 -10.09
N VAL A 995 -22.21 -4.10 -10.15
CA VAL A 995 -22.84 -3.46 -11.31
C VAL A 995 -22.11 -2.16 -11.66
N LYS A 996 -21.97 -1.90 -12.95
CA LYS A 996 -21.46 -0.64 -13.50
C LYS A 996 -22.51 -0.08 -14.47
N VAL A 997 -22.96 1.13 -14.21
CA VAL A 997 -23.97 1.83 -15.02
C VAL A 997 -23.40 3.17 -15.47
N ASN A 998 -23.55 3.47 -16.75
CA ASN A 998 -23.25 4.77 -17.33
C ASN A 998 -24.57 5.35 -17.90
N PHE A 999 -24.89 6.56 -17.46
CA PHE A 999 -26.07 7.30 -17.91
C PHE A 999 -25.72 8.34 -18.95
#